data_8756b5702cebdf4bf64ee03bd1f57c06
#
_entry.id   8756b5702cebdf4bf64ee03bd1f57c06
#
_cell.length_a   1.000
_cell.length_b   1.000
_cell.length_c   1.000
_cell.angle_alpha   90.00
_cell.angle_beta   90.00
_cell.angle_gamma   90.00
#
_symmetry.space_group_name_H-M   'P 1'
#
loop_
_entity.id
_entity.type
_entity.pdbx_description
1 polymer ?
#
loop_
_entity_poly.entity_id
_entity_poly.type
_entity_poly.pdbx_seq_one_letter_code
_entity_poly.pdbx_strand_id
1 'polypeptide(L)'
;MTLSRPSLVPLTGSRARGSDRDRDGDTGAGTGGAASAATGGDTSAGSGTDGLIRIRGARTHNLKNVNVDLPRNRLVVITGLSGSGKSSLAFDTLYAEGQRRYVESLSAYARQFLQLMEKPDVDLIEGLSPAISIEQKAASHNPRSTVGTITEIHDYLRLLYARIGDPYCPEHQILLTAQSVSQMVDHVLTLPEDTRLMVLAPLIVGRKGEQADLFEELRAQGFVRIRVDGTVYELDELPKLKKSVKHTVEVVVDRLKIRADAKQRLAESFETALRHADGRALAVEMDTDREHLFSAKFACPICSYSLPELEPRLFSFNNPLGACARCDGLGTISFFDPKRVVAFPELSLASGAIKGWDRRNQFYFQMLQGLATHYGFDLERPFGELPEAVQQAILHGSGRDKIRFLYVGERGNKHFREHPFEGVLPNLERRYRETDSAVVREELAKYLNAQSCPECGGTRLRTSARNVKVAERPIYELSALPLSDAIEFFGRLTLPGVKQAIAEKIVREILNRLQFLVNVGLEYLSLDRSADTLSGGEAQRIRLASQIGSGLTGVMYVLDEPSIGLHQRDNSRLLDTLRRLRDIGNSVIVVEHDEEAIMSADHVIDMGLGAGEHGGRVVAEGTPQEISAHAESLTGQYLSGRRRIELPGLRHRVNPKRQLSIVGAKGNNLKDVTVNIPVGLFVCVTGVSGSGKSTLVNDTLYNTVARQLYGSSTEPAPHESIAGLELIDKVVNVDQSPIGRTPRSNPATYTGLFTPIRDLFAGVPAARERGYGAGRFSFNVKGGRCEACQGDGMLKVEMHFLPDIYVPCDVCHGARYNRETLEIEYKGRNIHEVLEMTVEQATEFFSAVPVLARKLQTLLDVGLGYITLGQSAITLSGGEAQRVKLALELSKRDTGRTLYILDEPTTGLHFHDTDLLLRVLHRLRDHGNTIVVIEHNLDVIKTADWVIDLGPEGGGAGGRVVVEGTPEDVARCAESHTGGYLKEVLQ
;
A
#
# COMPACT_ATOMS: atom_id res chain seq x y z
N MET A 1 24.70 -36.06 -11.73
CA MET A 1 24.04 -36.35 -13.00
C MET A 1 23.77 -35.04 -13.72
N THR A 2 24.54 -34.82 -14.75
CA THR A 2 24.57 -33.67 -15.66
C THR A 2 23.34 -33.68 -16.55
N LEU A 3 22.61 -32.56 -16.65
CA LEU A 3 21.67 -32.31 -17.73
C LEU A 3 21.95 -30.95 -18.36
N SER A 4 22.14 -31.05 -19.64
CA SER A 4 22.59 -30.12 -20.65
C SER A 4 21.63 -28.97 -20.95
N ARG A 5 22.20 -27.81 -21.24
CA ARG A 5 21.55 -26.64 -21.86
C ARG A 5 21.22 -26.91 -23.33
N PRO A 6 20.14 -26.41 -23.88
CA PRO A 6 19.98 -26.29 -25.33
C PRO A 6 20.51 -24.95 -25.86
N SER A 7 21.23 -25.04 -26.93
CA SER A 7 21.90 -24.02 -27.71
C SER A 7 20.92 -23.21 -28.59
N LEU A 8 21.18 -21.94 -28.67
CA LEU A 8 20.62 -20.99 -29.67
C LEU A 8 21.18 -21.24 -31.05
N VAL A 9 20.31 -21.29 -32.07
CA VAL A 9 20.65 -21.31 -33.51
C VAL A 9 20.20 -19.96 -34.09
N PRO A 10 21.05 -19.28 -34.87
CA PRO A 10 20.70 -18.05 -35.58
C PRO A 10 20.09 -18.35 -36.94
N LEU A 11 19.00 -17.70 -37.31
CA LEU A 11 18.43 -17.70 -38.67
C LEU A 11 19.01 -16.55 -39.46
N THR A 12 19.76 -16.90 -40.47
CA THR A 12 20.28 -16.05 -41.59
C THR A 12 19.20 -15.81 -42.63
N GLY A 13 19.25 -14.61 -43.22
CA GLY A 13 18.30 -14.14 -44.21
C GLY A 13 18.39 -14.78 -45.59
N SER A 14 17.37 -14.55 -46.37
CA SER A 14 17.48 -14.61 -47.85
C SER A 14 16.65 -13.47 -48.45
N ARG A 15 17.38 -12.73 -49.36
CA ARG A 15 16.84 -11.77 -50.32
C ARG A 15 16.20 -12.51 -51.51
N ALA A 16 15.10 -11.96 -52.03
CA ALA A 16 14.75 -12.11 -53.43
C ALA A 16 14.17 -10.81 -53.99
N ARG A 17 14.63 -10.52 -55.20
CA ARG A 17 14.50 -9.31 -56.03
C ARG A 17 13.25 -9.36 -56.92
N GLY A 18 12.82 -8.14 -57.28
CA GLY A 18 12.45 -7.73 -58.66
C GLY A 18 10.95 -7.82 -58.94
N SER A 19 10.31 -6.91 -59.60
CA SER A 19 10.66 -6.02 -60.70
C SER A 19 9.58 -4.98 -60.99
N ASP A 20 9.98 -3.82 -61.35
CA ASP A 20 9.42 -2.76 -62.21
C ASP A 20 8.09 -2.95 -62.92
N ARG A 21 7.28 -1.88 -62.95
CA ARG A 21 6.95 -1.06 -64.15
C ARG A 21 5.98 0.05 -63.83
N ASP A 22 6.48 1.27 -63.99
CA ASP A 22 6.01 2.44 -64.77
C ASP A 22 4.50 2.63 -65.02
N ARG A 23 3.99 3.83 -64.74
CA ARG A 23 3.96 5.03 -65.59
C ARG A 23 3.01 6.11 -65.10
N ASP A 24 3.56 7.30 -65.10
CA ASP A 24 3.08 8.60 -65.58
C ASP A 24 1.71 9.14 -65.15
N GLY A 25 1.72 10.29 -64.59
CA GLY A 25 1.69 11.67 -65.08
C GLY A 25 0.49 12.34 -64.45
N ASP A 26 0.41 13.55 -64.19
CA ASP A 26 1.02 14.80 -64.54
C ASP A 26 0.37 15.92 -63.68
N THR A 27 1.16 16.87 -63.27
CA THR A 27 0.93 18.31 -63.13
C THR A 27 -0.40 18.89 -62.62
N GLY A 28 -0.26 19.85 -61.64
CA GLY A 28 -1.19 20.94 -61.50
C GLY A 28 -1.00 21.81 -60.23
N ALA A 29 -0.18 22.85 -60.40
CA ALA A 29 0.02 23.90 -59.38
C ALA A 29 -1.16 24.88 -59.35
N GLY A 30 -1.36 25.57 -58.19
CA GLY A 30 -2.21 26.71 -58.14
C GLY A 30 -2.49 27.22 -56.72
N THR A 31 -1.61 28.00 -56.17
CA THR A 31 -1.71 29.33 -55.55
C THR A 31 -3.01 29.78 -54.92
N GLY A 32 -2.95 30.07 -53.63
CA GLY A 32 -3.17 31.42 -53.06
C GLY A 32 -4.59 31.90 -52.82
N GLY A 33 -4.85 32.45 -51.65
CA GLY A 33 -5.91 33.39 -51.45
C GLY A 33 -6.45 33.49 -50.06
N ALA A 34 -6.15 34.58 -49.41
CA ALA A 34 -6.52 34.96 -48.04
C ALA A 34 -7.99 35.46 -47.94
N ALA A 35 -8.48 35.34 -46.67
CA ALA A 35 -9.41 36.22 -45.92
C ALA A 35 -10.78 36.57 -46.53
N SER A 36 -11.82 36.29 -45.73
CA SER A 36 -12.59 37.39 -45.12
C SER A 36 -13.75 36.89 -44.28
N ALA A 37 -14.00 37.62 -43.19
CA ALA A 37 -15.12 37.48 -42.30
C ALA A 37 -16.45 37.81 -42.96
N ALA A 38 -17.50 37.10 -42.58
CA ALA A 38 -18.88 37.65 -42.60
C ALA A 38 -19.80 36.81 -41.69
N THR A 39 -20.27 37.52 -40.73
CA THR A 39 -21.51 37.49 -39.93
C THR A 39 -22.69 36.72 -40.49
N GLY A 40 -23.36 36.01 -39.59
CA GLY A 40 -24.82 36.00 -39.51
C GLY A 40 -25.56 34.82 -40.11
N GLY A 41 -26.38 34.23 -39.34
CA GLY A 41 -27.54 33.51 -39.83
C GLY A 41 -27.78 32.11 -39.24
N ASP A 42 -28.48 32.11 -38.19
CA ASP A 42 -29.58 31.28 -37.72
C ASP A 42 -29.91 29.95 -38.43
N THR A 43 -30.17 29.00 -37.51
CA THR A 43 -31.05 27.83 -37.62
C THR A 43 -30.68 26.70 -38.56
N SER A 44 -30.28 25.64 -37.92
CA SER A 44 -30.92 24.36 -38.17
C SER A 44 -30.85 23.50 -36.89
N ALA A 45 -32.01 23.18 -36.37
CA ALA A 45 -32.24 22.16 -35.36
C ALA A 45 -31.66 20.84 -35.86
N GLY A 46 -30.41 20.54 -35.48
CA GLY A 46 -29.82 19.21 -35.53
C GLY A 46 -30.31 18.44 -34.32
N SER A 47 -30.98 17.33 -34.57
CA SER A 47 -31.52 16.38 -33.60
C SER A 47 -30.64 16.22 -32.35
N GLY A 48 -31.23 16.46 -31.16
CA GLY A 48 -30.57 16.41 -29.84
C GLY A 48 -30.12 15.03 -29.40
N THR A 49 -29.14 14.44 -30.06
CA THR A 49 -28.61 13.12 -29.76
C THR A 49 -27.16 13.13 -29.24
N ASP A 50 -26.44 14.22 -29.28
CA ASP A 50 -25.00 14.27 -29.00
C ASP A 50 -24.59 14.47 -27.53
N GLY A 51 -25.53 14.63 -26.62
CA GLY A 51 -25.26 14.96 -25.21
C GLY A 51 -25.54 13.85 -24.18
N LEU A 52 -25.92 12.64 -24.61
CA LEU A 52 -26.35 11.57 -23.71
C LEU A 52 -25.57 10.27 -23.90
N ILE A 53 -25.33 9.56 -22.81
CA ILE A 53 -24.97 8.13 -22.80
C ILE A 53 -26.28 7.37 -22.62
N ARG A 54 -26.65 6.54 -23.59
CA ARG A 54 -27.89 5.77 -23.58
C ARG A 54 -27.62 4.32 -23.27
N ILE A 55 -28.26 3.80 -22.23
CA ILE A 55 -28.19 2.39 -21.84
C ILE A 55 -29.56 1.79 -22.08
N ARG A 56 -29.61 0.63 -22.74
CA ARG A 56 -30.86 -0.10 -23.00
C ARG A 56 -30.67 -1.58 -22.68
N GLY A 57 -31.55 -2.11 -21.88
CA GLY A 57 -31.61 -3.52 -21.57
C GLY A 57 -30.49 -4.05 -20.73
N ALA A 58 -29.95 -3.29 -19.74
CA ALA A 58 -28.90 -3.78 -18.86
C ALA A 58 -29.42 -4.82 -17.88
N ARG A 59 -28.78 -6.03 -17.87
CA ARG A 59 -29.17 -7.21 -17.08
C ARG A 59 -27.99 -7.81 -16.29
N THR A 60 -26.88 -7.09 -16.22
CA THR A 60 -25.68 -7.55 -15.51
C THR A 60 -26.01 -7.77 -14.02
N HIS A 61 -25.65 -8.94 -13.48
CA HIS A 61 -25.92 -9.36 -12.10
C HIS A 61 -27.40 -9.25 -11.71
N ASN A 62 -27.78 -8.36 -10.80
CA ASN A 62 -29.15 -8.18 -10.32
C ASN A 62 -29.94 -7.14 -11.10
N LEU A 63 -29.40 -6.51 -12.14
CA LEU A 63 -30.10 -5.52 -12.95
C LEU A 63 -31.27 -6.12 -13.71
N LYS A 64 -32.44 -5.45 -13.70
CA LYS A 64 -33.68 -5.91 -14.27
C LYS A 64 -34.06 -5.15 -15.53
N ASN A 65 -33.33 -5.40 -16.62
CA ASN A 65 -33.58 -4.77 -17.92
C ASN A 65 -33.57 -3.24 -17.83
N VAL A 66 -32.54 -2.66 -17.21
CA VAL A 66 -32.46 -1.23 -16.93
C VAL A 66 -32.26 -0.43 -18.20
N ASN A 67 -33.13 0.61 -18.36
CA ASN A 67 -33.00 1.63 -19.39
C ASN A 67 -32.80 2.98 -18.71
N VAL A 68 -31.73 3.69 -19.07
CA VAL A 68 -31.38 5.00 -18.49
C VAL A 68 -30.59 5.86 -19.46
N ASP A 69 -30.78 7.17 -19.39
CA ASP A 69 -30.13 8.18 -20.21
C ASP A 69 -29.30 9.10 -19.32
N LEU A 70 -27.97 9.03 -19.45
CA LEU A 70 -27.02 9.79 -18.63
C LEU A 70 -26.51 11.01 -19.39
N PRO A 71 -26.59 12.22 -18.83
CA PRO A 71 -26.04 13.39 -19.47
C PRO A 71 -24.49 13.37 -19.49
N ARG A 72 -23.91 13.64 -20.67
CA ARG A 72 -22.44 13.76 -20.82
C ARG A 72 -21.93 15.09 -20.26
N ASN A 73 -20.65 15.10 -19.85
CA ASN A 73 -19.98 16.30 -19.30
C ASN A 73 -20.72 16.85 -18.07
N ARG A 74 -21.25 15.96 -17.25
CA ARG A 74 -21.96 16.27 -16.02
C ARG A 74 -21.43 15.41 -14.88
N LEU A 75 -21.69 15.86 -13.66
CA LEU A 75 -21.51 15.09 -12.44
C LEU A 75 -22.81 14.30 -12.21
N VAL A 76 -22.72 12.98 -12.42
CA VAL A 76 -23.85 12.04 -12.24
C VAL A 76 -23.59 11.22 -11.00
N VAL A 77 -24.54 11.19 -10.07
CA VAL A 77 -24.46 10.33 -8.88
C VAL A 77 -25.45 9.17 -9.01
N ILE A 78 -24.95 7.96 -8.83
CA ILE A 78 -25.76 6.73 -8.75
C ILE A 78 -25.84 6.34 -7.27
N THR A 79 -27.04 6.40 -6.71
CA THR A 79 -27.31 6.15 -5.28
C THR A 79 -28.36 5.05 -5.09
N GLY A 80 -28.70 4.74 -3.84
CA GLY A 80 -29.68 3.71 -3.46
C GLY A 80 -29.12 2.73 -2.42
N LEU A 81 -29.94 1.79 -1.95
CA LEU A 81 -29.60 0.81 -0.92
C LEU A 81 -28.34 -0.01 -1.26
N SER A 82 -27.63 -0.51 -0.23
CA SER A 82 -26.57 -1.49 -0.42
C SER A 82 -27.12 -2.73 -1.13
N GLY A 83 -26.44 -3.21 -2.19
CA GLY A 83 -26.92 -4.34 -3.00
C GLY A 83 -28.04 -4.01 -3.98
N SER A 84 -28.41 -2.74 -4.21
CA SER A 84 -29.46 -2.34 -5.17
C SER A 84 -29.04 -2.42 -6.65
N GLY A 85 -27.76 -2.67 -6.95
CA GLY A 85 -27.23 -2.78 -8.33
C GLY A 85 -26.47 -1.55 -8.83
N LYS A 86 -26.09 -0.61 -7.95
CA LYS A 86 -25.34 0.61 -8.30
C LYS A 86 -24.01 0.29 -9.00
N SER A 87 -23.19 -0.53 -8.35
CA SER A 87 -21.88 -0.92 -8.88
C SER A 87 -22.01 -1.76 -10.14
N SER A 88 -23.05 -2.60 -10.24
CA SER A 88 -23.37 -3.37 -11.47
C SER A 88 -23.68 -2.46 -12.64
N LEU A 89 -24.37 -1.33 -12.44
CA LEU A 89 -24.64 -0.34 -13.48
C LEU A 89 -23.37 0.48 -13.81
N ALA A 90 -22.68 1.01 -12.80
CA ALA A 90 -21.54 1.92 -12.98
C ALA A 90 -20.29 1.21 -13.49
N PHE A 91 -19.91 0.10 -12.85
CA PHE A 91 -18.62 -0.60 -13.13
C PHE A 91 -18.80 -1.78 -14.07
N ASP A 92 -19.70 -2.74 -13.75
CA ASP A 92 -19.83 -3.97 -14.51
C ASP A 92 -20.57 -3.77 -15.83
N THR A 93 -21.24 -2.63 -16.03
CA THR A 93 -21.93 -2.30 -17.29
C THR A 93 -21.27 -1.13 -18.02
N LEU A 94 -21.28 0.09 -17.46
CA LEU A 94 -20.77 1.29 -18.14
C LEU A 94 -19.26 1.27 -18.33
N TYR A 95 -18.52 1.11 -17.23
CA TYR A 95 -17.06 1.10 -17.28
C TYR A 95 -16.55 -0.09 -18.08
N ALA A 96 -17.08 -1.29 -17.83
CA ALA A 96 -16.67 -2.51 -18.52
C ALA A 96 -16.81 -2.39 -20.05
N GLU A 97 -17.95 -1.88 -20.53
CA GLU A 97 -18.18 -1.69 -21.97
C GLU A 97 -17.30 -0.55 -22.54
N GLY A 98 -17.12 0.54 -21.82
CA GLY A 98 -16.26 1.65 -22.21
C GLY A 98 -14.80 1.22 -22.36
N GLN A 99 -14.29 0.47 -21.41
CA GLN A 99 -12.92 -0.08 -21.45
C GLN A 99 -12.78 -1.16 -22.54
N ARG A 100 -13.76 -2.07 -22.68
CA ARG A 100 -13.77 -3.11 -23.72
C ARG A 100 -13.63 -2.48 -25.11
N ARG A 101 -14.46 -1.49 -25.45
CA ARG A 101 -14.40 -0.78 -26.74
C ARG A 101 -13.07 -0.08 -26.96
N TYR A 102 -12.52 0.55 -25.90
CA TYR A 102 -11.21 1.18 -25.99
C TYR A 102 -10.12 0.15 -26.29
N VAL A 103 -10.07 -0.96 -25.56
CA VAL A 103 -9.09 -2.03 -25.76
C VAL A 103 -9.24 -2.68 -27.16
N GLU A 104 -10.46 -2.87 -27.64
CA GLU A 104 -10.71 -3.39 -29.00
C GLU A 104 -10.22 -2.45 -30.09
N SER A 105 -10.18 -1.14 -29.85
CA SER A 105 -9.64 -0.16 -30.79
C SER A 105 -8.11 -0.19 -30.92
N LEU A 106 -7.42 -0.83 -29.98
CA LEU A 106 -5.96 -0.91 -29.96
C LEU A 106 -5.43 -1.98 -30.94
N SER A 107 -4.14 -1.90 -31.28
CA SER A 107 -3.48 -2.90 -32.12
C SER A 107 -3.55 -4.30 -31.51
N ALA A 108 -3.51 -5.36 -32.34
CA ALA A 108 -3.51 -6.75 -31.89
C ALA A 108 -2.36 -7.07 -30.91
N TYR A 109 -1.20 -6.42 -31.09
CA TYR A 109 -0.07 -6.54 -30.18
C TYR A 109 -0.37 -5.94 -28.80
N ALA A 110 -0.93 -4.73 -28.75
CA ALA A 110 -1.29 -4.09 -27.48
C ALA A 110 -2.38 -4.87 -26.74
N ARG A 111 -3.35 -5.47 -27.46
CA ARG A 111 -4.41 -6.30 -26.87
C ARG A 111 -3.90 -7.57 -26.17
N GLN A 112 -2.73 -8.10 -26.55
CA GLN A 112 -2.13 -9.26 -25.87
C GLN A 112 -1.68 -8.96 -24.42
N PHE A 113 -1.44 -7.69 -24.11
CA PHE A 113 -0.99 -7.25 -22.79
C PHE A 113 -2.10 -6.66 -21.93
N LEU A 114 -3.29 -6.46 -22.52
CA LEU A 114 -4.44 -5.86 -21.83
C LEU A 114 -5.53 -6.90 -21.66
N GLN A 115 -6.10 -6.93 -20.47
CA GLN A 115 -7.21 -7.80 -20.16
C GLN A 115 -8.47 -7.32 -20.88
N LEU A 116 -9.05 -8.17 -21.71
CA LEU A 116 -10.41 -7.95 -22.22
C LEU A 116 -11.39 -8.18 -21.08
N MET A 117 -12.15 -7.16 -20.73
CA MET A 117 -13.28 -7.34 -19.81
C MET A 117 -14.36 -8.17 -20.47
N GLU A 118 -15.07 -8.97 -19.69
CA GLU A 118 -16.24 -9.69 -20.18
C GLU A 118 -17.26 -8.70 -20.73
N LYS A 119 -17.93 -9.08 -21.81
CA LYS A 119 -18.99 -8.25 -22.40
C LYS A 119 -20.15 -8.20 -21.42
N PRO A 120 -20.57 -7.01 -20.94
CA PRO A 120 -21.74 -6.92 -20.07
C PRO A 120 -23.02 -7.39 -20.77
N ASP A 121 -23.95 -7.93 -20.00
CA ASP A 121 -25.28 -8.30 -20.52
C ASP A 121 -26.13 -7.02 -20.67
N VAL A 122 -26.08 -6.45 -21.86
CA VAL A 122 -26.76 -5.22 -22.24
C VAL A 122 -27.11 -5.26 -23.72
N ASP A 123 -28.31 -4.77 -24.07
CA ASP A 123 -28.74 -4.74 -25.46
C ASP A 123 -27.96 -3.68 -26.27
N LEU A 124 -27.87 -2.46 -25.73
CA LEU A 124 -27.22 -1.33 -26.40
C LEU A 124 -26.67 -0.32 -25.40
N ILE A 125 -25.45 0.19 -25.67
CA ILE A 125 -24.92 1.41 -25.04
C ILE A 125 -24.37 2.33 -26.14
N GLU A 126 -24.89 3.55 -26.19
CA GLU A 126 -24.46 4.61 -27.11
C GLU A 126 -23.81 5.78 -26.35
N GLY A 127 -23.00 6.57 -27.05
CA GLY A 127 -22.45 7.81 -26.50
C GLY A 127 -21.31 7.64 -25.51
N LEU A 128 -20.70 6.44 -25.36
CA LEU A 128 -19.59 6.20 -24.45
C LEU A 128 -18.34 6.96 -24.87
N SER A 129 -17.67 7.56 -23.88
CA SER A 129 -16.28 8.06 -23.95
C SER A 129 -15.30 7.00 -23.42
N PRO A 130 -13.98 7.14 -23.69
CA PRO A 130 -12.97 6.35 -22.99
C PRO A 130 -13.18 6.41 -21.49
N ALA A 131 -13.17 5.26 -20.81
CA ALA A 131 -13.55 5.18 -19.40
C ALA A 131 -12.33 4.94 -18.51
N ILE A 132 -12.29 5.61 -17.36
CA ILE A 132 -11.30 5.42 -16.29
C ILE A 132 -12.05 5.09 -15.01
N SER A 133 -11.70 3.96 -14.38
CA SER A 133 -12.24 3.53 -13.09
C SER A 133 -11.33 3.93 -11.95
N ILE A 134 -11.91 4.42 -10.87
CA ILE A 134 -11.22 4.70 -9.60
C ILE A 134 -11.94 3.96 -8.48
N GLU A 135 -11.61 2.67 -8.36
CA GLU A 135 -12.21 1.77 -7.36
C GLU A 135 -11.50 1.90 -6.01
N GLN A 136 -12.23 1.52 -4.94
CA GLN A 136 -11.75 1.51 -3.57
C GLN A 136 -10.74 0.39 -3.26
N LYS A 137 -10.57 -0.59 -4.15
CA LYS A 137 -9.68 -1.74 -3.88
C LYS A 137 -8.30 -1.31 -3.46
N ALA A 138 -7.75 -2.00 -2.46
CA ALA A 138 -6.49 -1.71 -1.80
C ALA A 138 -5.37 -1.32 -2.79
N ALA A 139 -4.53 -0.37 -2.35
CA ALA A 139 -3.31 0.00 -3.04
C ALA A 139 -2.44 -1.24 -3.30
N SER A 140 -1.58 -1.16 -4.30
CA SER A 140 -0.60 -2.20 -4.61
C SER A 140 0.08 -2.71 -3.33
N HIS A 141 0.04 -4.01 -3.09
CA HIS A 141 0.80 -4.67 -2.01
C HIS A 141 2.32 -4.69 -2.27
N ASN A 142 2.80 -3.93 -3.25
CA ASN A 142 4.22 -3.83 -3.53
C ASN A 142 4.89 -2.90 -2.49
N PRO A 143 5.76 -3.43 -1.60
CA PRO A 143 6.38 -2.64 -0.54
C PRO A 143 7.36 -1.57 -1.06
N ARG A 144 7.65 -1.58 -2.36
CA ARG A 144 8.45 -0.55 -3.03
C ARG A 144 7.64 0.61 -3.56
N SER A 145 6.30 0.51 -3.58
CA SER A 145 5.44 1.60 -3.99
C SER A 145 5.27 2.60 -2.85
N THR A 146 5.43 3.88 -3.16
CA THR A 146 5.22 5.00 -2.22
C THR A 146 4.24 6.01 -2.83
N VAL A 147 3.71 6.92 -2.00
CA VAL A 147 2.89 8.04 -2.49
C VAL A 147 3.62 8.76 -3.63
N GLY A 148 4.91 9.10 -3.44
CA GLY A 148 5.70 9.78 -4.45
C GLY A 148 5.89 9.01 -5.76
N THR A 149 5.95 7.66 -5.72
CA THR A 149 6.08 6.85 -6.95
C THR A 149 4.76 6.66 -7.68
N ILE A 150 3.65 6.54 -6.95
CA ILE A 150 2.30 6.41 -7.56
C ILE A 150 1.87 7.71 -8.25
N THR A 151 2.26 8.84 -7.67
CA THR A 151 1.93 10.19 -8.19
C THR A 151 2.96 10.70 -9.21
N GLU A 152 3.99 9.92 -9.53
CA GLU A 152 5.13 10.30 -10.38
C GLU A 152 5.96 11.47 -9.84
N ILE A 153 5.62 12.06 -8.70
CA ILE A 153 6.36 13.18 -8.10
C ILE A 153 7.81 12.80 -7.84
N HIS A 154 8.06 11.54 -7.41
CA HIS A 154 9.40 11.04 -7.17
C HIS A 154 10.25 11.02 -8.45
N ASP A 155 9.66 10.86 -9.62
CA ASP A 155 10.40 10.89 -10.90
C ASP A 155 10.87 12.31 -11.23
N TYR A 156 10.05 13.32 -10.96
CA TYR A 156 10.45 14.73 -11.05
C TYR A 156 11.50 15.10 -9.98
N LEU A 157 11.38 14.59 -8.77
CA LEU A 157 12.40 14.79 -7.73
C LEU A 157 13.75 14.21 -8.15
N ARG A 158 13.78 12.98 -8.66
CA ARG A 158 15.00 12.35 -9.18
C ARG A 158 15.63 13.16 -10.31
N LEU A 159 14.82 13.69 -11.21
CA LEU A 159 15.27 14.56 -12.29
C LEU A 159 15.84 15.86 -11.75
N LEU A 160 15.17 16.49 -10.79
CA LEU A 160 15.62 17.72 -10.13
C LEU A 160 17.01 17.54 -9.49
N TYR A 161 17.17 16.49 -8.66
CA TYR A 161 18.43 16.19 -7.97
C TYR A 161 19.57 15.82 -8.95
N ALA A 162 19.25 15.16 -10.05
CA ALA A 162 20.23 14.83 -11.07
C ALA A 162 20.71 16.06 -11.84
N ARG A 163 19.87 17.08 -12.01
CA ARG A 163 20.19 18.25 -12.82
C ARG A 163 20.79 19.43 -12.05
N ILE A 164 20.36 19.62 -10.81
CA ILE A 164 20.77 20.80 -10.01
C ILE A 164 21.35 20.45 -8.64
N GLY A 165 21.37 19.17 -8.26
CA GLY A 165 21.84 18.73 -6.97
C GLY A 165 23.31 18.98 -6.75
N ASP A 166 23.66 19.34 -5.53
CA ASP A 166 25.01 19.56 -5.04
C ASP A 166 25.49 18.29 -4.29
N PRO A 167 26.48 17.54 -4.82
CA PRO A 167 26.99 16.34 -4.17
C PRO A 167 28.01 16.69 -3.08
N TYR A 168 27.89 16.02 -1.93
CA TYR A 168 28.81 16.19 -0.81
C TYR A 168 29.54 14.88 -0.48
N CYS A 169 30.74 14.99 0.03
CA CYS A 169 31.49 13.86 0.56
C CYS A 169 30.79 13.31 1.82
N PRO A 170 30.51 11.99 1.90
CA PRO A 170 29.86 11.41 3.07
C PRO A 170 30.64 11.58 4.40
N GLU A 171 31.98 11.54 4.33
CA GLU A 171 32.85 11.60 5.50
C GLU A 171 33.21 13.05 5.88
N HIS A 172 33.52 13.89 4.90
CA HIS A 172 34.03 15.23 5.14
C HIS A 172 33.02 16.34 4.97
N GLN A 173 31.83 16.03 4.43
CA GLN A 173 30.73 17.00 4.16
C GLN A 173 31.18 18.20 3.31
N ILE A 174 32.19 18.01 2.43
CA ILE A 174 32.69 18.99 1.50
C ILE A 174 31.97 18.85 0.18
N LEU A 175 31.59 19.96 -0.43
CA LEU A 175 30.97 20.00 -1.76
C LEU A 175 31.94 19.39 -2.79
N LEU A 176 31.47 18.42 -3.54
CA LEU A 176 32.24 17.78 -4.59
C LEU A 176 32.03 18.55 -5.90
N THR A 177 33.11 19.00 -6.52
CA THR A 177 33.05 19.74 -7.78
C THR A 177 33.73 18.94 -8.88
N ALA A 178 33.10 18.88 -10.04
CA ALA A 178 33.72 18.39 -11.27
C ALA A 178 34.29 19.59 -12.04
N GLN A 179 35.52 19.48 -12.46
CA GLN A 179 36.24 20.53 -13.21
C GLN A 179 36.37 20.10 -14.68
N SER A 180 36.13 21.02 -15.61
CA SER A 180 36.49 20.80 -17.01
C SER A 180 37.99 20.92 -17.21
N VAL A 181 38.53 20.29 -18.24
CA VAL A 181 39.96 20.40 -18.59
C VAL A 181 40.34 21.86 -18.75
N SER A 182 39.49 22.70 -19.34
CA SER A 182 39.75 24.14 -19.47
C SER A 182 39.88 24.82 -18.12
N GLN A 183 39.02 24.50 -17.15
CA GLN A 183 39.11 25.06 -15.80
C GLN A 183 40.35 24.60 -15.04
N MET A 184 40.77 23.33 -15.22
CA MET A 184 42.01 22.82 -14.66
C MET A 184 43.22 23.57 -15.22
N VAL A 185 43.28 23.76 -16.55
CA VAL A 185 44.32 24.51 -17.25
C VAL A 185 44.34 25.98 -16.80
N ASP A 186 43.18 26.63 -16.80
CA ASP A 186 43.06 28.02 -16.37
C ASP A 186 43.50 28.19 -14.90
N HIS A 187 43.20 27.25 -14.01
CA HIS A 187 43.69 27.26 -12.62
C HIS A 187 45.20 27.15 -12.56
N VAL A 188 45.80 26.22 -13.30
CA VAL A 188 47.26 26.07 -13.32
C VAL A 188 47.97 27.30 -13.91
N LEU A 189 47.39 27.96 -14.92
CA LEU A 189 47.94 29.17 -15.51
C LEU A 189 47.84 30.41 -14.57
N THR A 190 47.11 30.33 -13.42
CA THR A 190 47.16 31.37 -12.38
C THR A 190 48.43 31.31 -11.51
N LEU A 191 49.17 30.21 -11.56
CA LEU A 191 50.42 30.05 -10.85
C LEU A 191 51.53 30.97 -11.48
N PRO A 192 52.59 31.31 -10.74
CA PRO A 192 53.64 32.16 -11.25
C PRO A 192 54.27 31.63 -12.55
N GLU A 193 54.62 32.55 -13.45
CA GLU A 193 55.30 32.22 -14.72
C GLU A 193 56.63 31.53 -14.45
N ASP A 194 57.05 30.61 -15.31
CA ASP A 194 58.23 29.73 -15.19
C ASP A 194 58.21 28.73 -14.04
N THR A 195 57.11 28.60 -13.25
CA THR A 195 56.97 27.51 -12.27
C THR A 195 57.11 26.16 -12.97
N ARG A 196 57.97 25.29 -12.41
CA ARG A 196 58.15 23.92 -12.91
C ARG A 196 57.06 23.02 -12.40
N LEU A 197 56.24 22.50 -13.32
CA LEU A 197 55.07 21.69 -13.00
C LEU A 197 55.25 20.27 -13.52
N MET A 198 54.76 19.31 -12.75
CA MET A 198 54.62 17.92 -13.14
C MET A 198 53.16 17.53 -13.12
N VAL A 199 52.58 17.06 -14.24
CA VAL A 199 51.24 16.52 -14.35
C VAL A 199 51.28 15.02 -14.15
N LEU A 200 50.48 14.51 -13.20
CA LEU A 200 50.50 13.13 -12.75
C LEU A 200 49.09 12.53 -12.89
N ALA A 201 49.00 11.23 -13.17
CA ALA A 201 47.78 10.44 -13.08
C ALA A 201 47.86 9.53 -11.84
N PRO A 202 47.04 9.74 -10.79
CA PRO A 202 47.02 8.94 -9.58
C PRO A 202 46.30 7.61 -9.81
N LEU A 203 47.07 6.52 -10.04
CA LEU A 203 46.49 5.20 -10.37
C LEU A 203 46.13 4.42 -9.12
N ILE A 204 46.96 4.47 -8.10
CA ILE A 204 46.76 3.78 -6.83
C ILE A 204 46.99 4.77 -5.69
N VAL A 205 46.07 4.79 -4.74
CA VAL A 205 46.14 5.61 -3.53
C VAL A 205 46.01 4.73 -2.30
N GLY A 206 47.04 4.60 -1.52
CA GLY A 206 47.04 3.94 -0.21
C GLY A 206 46.68 2.45 -0.22
N ARG A 207 46.97 1.68 -1.28
CA ARG A 207 46.67 0.25 -1.37
C ARG A 207 47.94 -0.62 -1.15
N LYS A 208 47.73 -1.78 -0.53
CA LYS A 208 48.76 -2.81 -0.34
C LYS A 208 48.93 -3.63 -1.63
N GLY A 209 50.18 -4.06 -1.92
CA GLY A 209 50.48 -4.94 -3.06
C GLY A 209 51.77 -4.57 -3.76
N GLU A 210 52.36 -5.49 -4.51
CA GLU A 210 53.61 -5.28 -5.27
C GLU A 210 53.36 -4.52 -6.60
N GLN A 211 52.10 -4.55 -7.10
CA GLN A 211 51.63 -3.84 -8.31
C GLN A 211 52.43 -4.14 -9.61
N ALA A 212 53.04 -5.31 -9.70
CA ALA A 212 53.91 -5.69 -10.82
C ALA A 212 53.21 -5.60 -12.19
N ASP A 213 51.98 -6.12 -12.28
CA ASP A 213 51.20 -6.14 -13.52
C ASP A 213 50.88 -4.71 -14.02
N LEU A 214 50.61 -3.77 -13.10
CA LEU A 214 50.41 -2.36 -13.42
C LEU A 214 51.66 -1.73 -14.02
N PHE A 215 52.85 -2.04 -13.49
CA PHE A 215 54.10 -1.50 -14.01
C PHE A 215 54.45 -2.03 -15.39
N GLU A 216 54.13 -3.31 -15.67
CA GLU A 216 54.25 -3.87 -17.01
C GLU A 216 53.28 -3.22 -18.00
N GLU A 217 52.06 -2.98 -17.62
CA GLU A 217 51.06 -2.28 -18.44
C GLU A 217 51.50 -0.84 -18.76
N LEU A 218 52.02 -0.08 -17.78
CA LEU A 218 52.50 1.27 -17.98
C LEU A 218 53.71 1.33 -18.91
N ARG A 219 54.64 0.34 -18.84
CA ARG A 219 55.74 0.19 -19.81
C ARG A 219 55.22 -0.05 -21.21
N ALA A 220 54.24 -0.94 -21.36
CA ALA A 220 53.65 -1.24 -22.66
C ALA A 220 52.95 -0.01 -23.28
N GLN A 221 52.44 0.88 -22.46
CA GLN A 221 51.80 2.14 -22.85
C GLN A 221 52.80 3.28 -23.12
N GLY A 222 54.12 3.06 -22.90
CA GLY A 222 55.19 4.00 -23.21
C GLY A 222 55.46 5.05 -22.14
N PHE A 223 55.02 4.88 -20.89
CA PHE A 223 55.36 5.77 -19.81
C PHE A 223 56.78 5.50 -19.31
N VAL A 224 57.50 6.56 -19.03
CA VAL A 224 58.95 6.50 -18.64
C VAL A 224 59.13 6.66 -17.13
N ARG A 225 58.25 7.43 -16.45
CA ARG A 225 58.43 7.81 -15.04
C ARG A 225 57.15 7.63 -14.25
N ILE A 226 57.35 7.26 -13.01
CA ILE A 226 56.27 7.18 -12.00
C ILE A 226 56.71 7.82 -10.71
N ARG A 227 55.75 8.28 -9.92
CA ARG A 227 55.98 8.73 -8.53
C ARG A 227 55.41 7.69 -7.60
N VAL A 228 56.20 7.16 -6.70
CA VAL A 228 55.79 6.21 -5.69
C VAL A 228 56.04 6.80 -4.31
N ASP A 229 54.98 6.90 -3.50
CA ASP A 229 55.08 7.47 -2.13
C ASP A 229 55.80 8.84 -2.09
N GLY A 230 55.49 9.70 -3.10
CA GLY A 230 56.07 11.04 -3.23
C GLY A 230 57.42 11.09 -3.93
N THR A 231 58.09 9.97 -4.20
CA THR A 231 59.40 9.93 -4.86
C THR A 231 59.28 9.49 -6.31
N VAL A 232 59.93 10.24 -7.21
CA VAL A 232 59.93 9.96 -8.66
C VAL A 232 61.00 8.98 -9.04
N TYR A 233 60.62 7.92 -9.76
CA TYR A 233 61.53 6.88 -10.26
C TYR A 233 61.38 6.76 -11.78
N GLU A 234 62.45 6.32 -12.46
CA GLU A 234 62.28 5.77 -13.78
C GLU A 234 61.68 4.38 -13.70
N LEU A 235 60.76 4.07 -14.60
CA LEU A 235 59.95 2.85 -14.54
C LEU A 235 60.81 1.58 -14.60
N ASP A 236 62.00 1.68 -15.22
CA ASP A 236 62.98 0.58 -15.31
C ASP A 236 63.87 0.43 -14.05
N GLU A 237 63.98 1.47 -13.20
CA GLU A 237 64.78 1.50 -11.99
C GLU A 237 63.94 1.42 -10.71
N LEU A 238 62.70 0.97 -10.82
CA LEU A 238 61.75 0.96 -9.71
C LEU A 238 62.12 -0.08 -8.66
N PRO A 239 62.22 0.28 -7.38
CA PRO A 239 62.44 -0.68 -6.29
C PRO A 239 61.21 -1.58 -6.11
N LYS A 240 61.40 -2.87 -5.73
CA LYS A 240 60.33 -3.78 -5.42
C LYS A 240 59.48 -3.29 -4.24
N LEU A 241 58.19 -3.07 -4.46
CA LEU A 241 57.27 -2.60 -3.44
C LEU A 241 56.98 -3.72 -2.42
N LYS A 242 56.79 -3.38 -1.16
CA LYS A 242 56.49 -4.32 -0.08
C LYS A 242 54.99 -4.67 -0.06
N LYS A 243 54.64 -5.96 -0.17
CA LYS A 243 53.25 -6.45 -0.15
C LYS A 243 52.38 -5.98 1.02
N SER A 244 53.00 -5.79 2.18
CA SER A 244 52.34 -5.48 3.45
C SER A 244 52.14 -3.98 3.69
N VAL A 245 52.82 -3.13 2.95
CA VAL A 245 52.81 -1.67 3.09
C VAL A 245 51.78 -1.08 2.11
N LYS A 246 51.14 0.01 2.51
CA LYS A 246 50.27 0.79 1.61
C LYS A 246 51.13 1.71 0.77
N HIS A 247 50.94 1.68 -0.54
CA HIS A 247 51.67 2.51 -1.50
C HIS A 247 50.70 3.40 -2.26
N THR A 248 51.16 4.59 -2.63
CA THR A 248 50.53 5.50 -3.58
C THR A 248 51.39 5.52 -4.83
N VAL A 249 50.76 5.22 -5.99
CA VAL A 249 51.43 5.12 -7.30
C VAL A 249 50.78 6.07 -8.27
N GLU A 250 51.57 6.95 -8.85
CA GLU A 250 51.13 7.97 -9.79
C GLU A 250 52.06 7.98 -11.01
N VAL A 251 51.48 7.95 -12.20
CA VAL A 251 52.26 8.00 -13.42
C VAL A 251 52.51 9.44 -13.81
N VAL A 252 53.78 9.77 -14.17
CA VAL A 252 54.14 11.09 -14.67
C VAL A 252 53.75 11.20 -16.13
N VAL A 253 52.74 12.01 -16.40
CA VAL A 253 52.23 12.26 -17.78
C VAL A 253 53.07 13.30 -18.49
N ASP A 254 53.38 14.42 -17.81
CA ASP A 254 54.16 15.50 -18.41
C ASP A 254 54.94 16.31 -17.35
N ARG A 255 56.04 16.95 -17.81
CA ARG A 255 56.80 17.94 -17.05
C ARG A 255 57.01 19.17 -17.91
N LEU A 256 56.54 20.30 -17.45
CA LEU A 256 56.57 21.54 -18.21
C LEU A 256 56.82 22.76 -17.30
N LYS A 257 57.16 23.88 -17.88
CA LYS A 257 57.14 25.18 -17.25
C LYS A 257 55.87 25.93 -17.60
N ILE A 258 55.28 26.60 -16.61
CA ILE A 258 54.06 27.41 -16.83
C ILE A 258 54.45 28.63 -17.67
N ARG A 259 53.83 28.71 -18.86
CA ARG A 259 53.89 29.82 -19.81
C ARG A 259 52.58 29.97 -20.52
N ALA A 260 52.26 31.16 -21.03
CA ALA A 260 51.04 31.45 -21.74
C ALA A 260 50.83 30.57 -23.00
N ASP A 261 51.90 30.11 -23.63
CA ASP A 261 51.91 29.25 -24.81
C ASP A 261 51.71 27.75 -24.46
N ALA A 262 51.78 27.39 -23.17
CA ALA A 262 51.66 26.00 -22.73
C ALA A 262 50.18 25.52 -22.60
N LYS A 263 49.16 26.37 -22.89
CA LYS A 263 47.75 26.07 -22.69
C LYS A 263 47.27 24.79 -23.41
N GLN A 264 47.64 24.61 -24.66
CA GLN A 264 47.27 23.42 -25.42
C GLN A 264 47.93 22.15 -24.85
N ARG A 265 49.25 22.23 -24.58
CA ARG A 265 50.00 21.09 -24.01
C ARG A 265 49.48 20.67 -22.64
N LEU A 266 49.15 21.66 -21.78
CA LEU A 266 48.49 21.38 -20.49
C LEU A 266 47.15 20.65 -20.67
N ALA A 267 46.31 21.08 -21.61
CA ALA A 267 45.07 20.43 -21.88
C ALA A 267 45.23 18.96 -22.30
N GLU A 268 46.15 18.69 -23.23
CA GLU A 268 46.46 17.33 -23.70
C GLU A 268 47.03 16.46 -22.56
N SER A 269 47.90 17.04 -21.70
CA SER A 269 48.44 16.37 -20.52
C SER A 269 47.39 16.06 -19.49
N PHE A 270 46.48 17.00 -19.20
CA PHE A 270 45.34 16.74 -18.31
C PHE A 270 44.37 15.72 -18.88
N GLU A 271 44.01 15.78 -20.16
CA GLU A 271 43.14 14.76 -20.79
C GLU A 271 43.77 13.35 -20.69
N THR A 272 45.07 13.25 -20.89
CA THR A 272 45.81 11.98 -20.74
C THR A 272 45.79 11.52 -19.29
N ALA A 273 46.07 12.39 -18.31
CA ALA A 273 46.04 12.06 -16.91
C ALA A 273 44.65 11.59 -16.45
N LEU A 274 43.61 12.33 -16.85
CA LEU A 274 42.20 11.99 -16.53
C LEU A 274 41.77 10.65 -17.14
N ARG A 275 42.23 10.32 -18.35
CA ARG A 275 41.92 9.04 -18.99
C ARG A 275 42.50 7.84 -18.23
N HIS A 276 43.75 7.97 -17.76
CA HIS A 276 44.43 6.88 -17.06
C HIS A 276 44.04 6.75 -15.59
N ALA A 277 43.73 7.84 -14.91
CA ALA A 277 43.37 7.84 -13.48
C ALA A 277 41.88 7.98 -13.19
N ASP A 278 41.02 7.44 -14.07
CA ASP A 278 39.56 7.42 -13.89
C ASP A 278 38.96 8.80 -13.55
N GLY A 279 39.40 9.81 -14.34
CA GLY A 279 38.89 11.18 -14.22
C GLY A 279 39.59 12.03 -13.14
N ARG A 280 40.75 11.62 -12.65
CA ARG A 280 41.58 12.38 -11.69
C ARG A 280 42.92 12.78 -12.30
N ALA A 281 43.41 13.93 -11.93
CA ALA A 281 44.71 14.41 -12.31
C ALA A 281 45.33 15.19 -11.15
N LEU A 282 46.65 15.13 -11.03
CA LEU A 282 47.40 15.83 -10.01
C LEU A 282 48.46 16.69 -10.68
N ALA A 283 48.55 17.98 -10.34
CA ALA A 283 49.65 18.83 -10.73
C ALA A 283 50.49 19.16 -9.53
N VAL A 284 51.79 18.95 -9.64
CA VAL A 284 52.74 19.17 -8.55
C VAL A 284 53.75 20.22 -8.95
N GLU A 285 53.90 21.24 -8.13
CA GLU A 285 54.95 22.23 -8.27
C GLU A 285 56.29 21.60 -7.84
N MET A 286 57.21 21.42 -8.78
CA MET A 286 58.43 20.66 -8.53
C MET A 286 59.43 21.37 -7.59
N ASP A 287 59.22 22.66 -7.33
CA ASP A 287 60.10 23.47 -6.48
C ASP A 287 59.60 23.56 -5.03
N THR A 288 58.28 23.41 -4.83
CA THR A 288 57.64 23.59 -3.53
C THR A 288 56.96 22.31 -3.03
N ASP A 289 56.89 21.25 -3.87
CA ASP A 289 56.13 20.01 -3.65
C ASP A 289 54.65 20.25 -3.36
N ARG A 290 54.15 21.43 -3.71
CA ARG A 290 52.73 21.72 -3.55
C ARG A 290 51.89 20.99 -4.58
N GLU A 291 50.86 20.29 -4.09
CA GLU A 291 50.00 19.46 -4.89
C GLU A 291 48.66 20.16 -5.17
N HIS A 292 48.22 20.13 -6.42
CA HIS A 292 46.91 20.59 -6.86
C HIS A 292 46.16 19.41 -7.46
N LEU A 293 45.19 18.88 -6.71
CA LEU A 293 44.33 17.76 -7.17
C LEU A 293 43.18 18.30 -8.00
N PHE A 294 43.03 17.73 -9.18
CA PHE A 294 41.93 18.02 -10.10
C PHE A 294 41.09 16.76 -10.34
N SER A 295 39.81 16.95 -10.58
CA SER A 295 38.91 15.86 -10.92
C SER A 295 37.87 16.29 -11.98
N ALA A 296 37.77 15.52 -13.03
CA ALA A 296 36.70 15.63 -14.00
C ALA A 296 35.39 14.98 -13.48
N LYS A 297 35.46 14.25 -12.39
CA LYS A 297 34.33 13.67 -11.66
C LYS A 297 34.16 14.39 -10.34
N PHE A 298 32.98 14.26 -9.75
CA PHE A 298 32.68 14.74 -8.39
C PHE A 298 33.56 13.97 -7.37
N ALA A 299 34.66 14.51 -6.96
CA ALA A 299 35.59 13.82 -6.06
C ALA A 299 35.98 14.66 -4.83
N CYS A 300 36.16 13.97 -3.69
CA CYS A 300 36.61 14.59 -2.46
C CYS A 300 38.15 14.76 -2.49
N PRO A 301 38.70 15.95 -2.23
CA PRO A 301 40.14 16.17 -2.22
C PRO A 301 40.86 15.47 -1.05
N ILE A 302 40.13 15.08 0.02
CA ILE A 302 40.72 14.52 1.23
C ILE A 302 40.78 12.99 1.18
N CYS A 303 39.59 12.32 0.95
CA CYS A 303 39.52 10.85 1.01
C CYS A 303 39.39 10.17 -0.37
N SER A 304 39.44 10.94 -1.45
CA SER A 304 39.32 10.46 -2.84
C SER A 304 37.96 9.74 -3.11
N TYR A 305 36.98 9.93 -2.25
CA TYR A 305 35.61 9.49 -2.53
C TYR A 305 35.14 10.20 -3.80
N SER A 306 34.70 9.43 -4.77
CA SER A 306 34.21 9.99 -6.05
C SER A 306 32.80 9.49 -6.35
N LEU A 307 31.97 10.41 -6.85
CA LEU A 307 30.64 10.09 -7.38
C LEU A 307 30.72 9.96 -8.91
N PRO A 308 30.05 8.97 -9.50
CA PRO A 308 29.80 8.97 -10.93
C PRO A 308 28.93 10.18 -11.30
N GLU A 309 28.63 10.32 -12.60
CA GLU A 309 27.71 11.36 -13.07
C GLU A 309 26.36 11.28 -12.32
N LEU A 310 25.79 12.45 -12.00
CA LEU A 310 24.49 12.53 -11.34
C LEU A 310 23.37 12.18 -12.32
N GLU A 311 22.96 10.93 -12.33
CA GLU A 311 21.84 10.43 -13.13
C GLU A 311 20.57 10.27 -12.29
N PRO A 312 19.35 10.39 -12.88
CA PRO A 312 18.10 10.12 -12.15
C PRO A 312 18.02 8.72 -11.54
N ARG A 313 18.73 7.73 -12.12
CA ARG A 313 18.80 6.36 -11.59
C ARG A 313 19.48 6.27 -10.22
N LEU A 314 20.43 7.17 -9.94
CA LEU A 314 21.12 7.25 -8.64
C LEU A 314 20.15 7.54 -7.48
N PHE A 315 19.07 8.27 -7.74
CA PHE A 315 18.08 8.67 -6.75
C PHE A 315 16.87 7.72 -6.71
N SER A 316 16.91 6.59 -7.41
CA SER A 316 15.84 5.60 -7.43
C SER A 316 16.14 4.45 -6.49
N PHE A 317 15.30 4.24 -5.49
CA PHE A 317 15.37 3.06 -4.61
C PHE A 317 14.87 1.78 -5.30
N ASN A 318 14.29 1.88 -6.49
CA ASN A 318 13.90 0.74 -7.35
C ASN A 318 14.98 0.36 -8.36
N ASN A 319 16.12 1.08 -8.38
CA ASN A 319 17.25 0.80 -9.25
C ASN A 319 18.48 0.40 -8.44
N PRO A 320 19.23 -0.65 -8.82
CA PRO A 320 20.42 -1.09 -8.07
C PRO A 320 21.49 -0.02 -7.87
N LEU A 321 21.57 1.01 -8.73
CA LEU A 321 22.51 2.13 -8.58
C LEU A 321 22.16 3.03 -7.39
N GLY A 322 20.86 3.21 -7.10
CA GLY A 322 20.39 4.09 -6.04
C GLY A 322 19.91 3.36 -4.78
N ALA A 323 19.47 2.11 -4.92
CA ALA A 323 18.95 1.32 -3.81
C ALA A 323 20.02 0.98 -2.77
N CYS A 324 19.69 1.06 -1.49
CA CYS A 324 20.54 0.56 -0.41
C CYS A 324 20.79 -0.94 -0.61
N ALA A 325 22.04 -1.37 -0.61
CA ALA A 325 22.42 -2.76 -0.89
C ALA A 325 21.93 -3.75 0.17
N ARG A 326 21.74 -3.31 1.43
CA ARG A 326 21.35 -4.17 2.53
C ARG A 326 19.84 -4.48 2.53
N CYS A 327 18.99 -3.48 2.26
CA CYS A 327 17.54 -3.64 2.25
C CYS A 327 16.95 -3.68 0.85
N ASP A 328 17.79 -3.65 -0.18
CA ASP A 328 17.38 -3.66 -1.60
C ASP A 328 16.33 -2.58 -1.92
N GLY A 329 16.47 -1.40 -1.32
CA GLY A 329 15.57 -0.27 -1.50
C GLY A 329 14.26 -0.32 -0.73
N LEU A 330 14.06 -1.29 0.17
CA LEU A 330 12.85 -1.39 0.99
C LEU A 330 12.80 -0.40 2.15
N GLY A 331 13.97 0.05 2.65
CA GLY A 331 14.07 0.90 3.84
C GLY A 331 13.98 0.13 5.15
N THR A 332 13.41 -1.06 5.14
CA THR A 332 13.24 -1.95 6.29
C THR A 332 13.87 -3.30 6.02
N ILE A 333 14.21 -4.01 7.07
CA ILE A 333 14.63 -5.41 7.03
C ILE A 333 13.77 -6.23 7.97
N SER A 334 13.36 -7.43 7.51
CA SER A 334 12.65 -8.38 8.35
C SER A 334 13.66 -9.17 9.18
N PHE A 335 13.35 -9.39 10.44
CA PHE A 335 14.14 -10.23 11.35
C PHE A 335 13.20 -11.04 12.24
N PHE A 336 13.68 -12.18 12.73
CA PHE A 336 12.95 -12.96 13.74
C PHE A 336 13.06 -12.26 15.08
N ASP A 337 11.93 -11.76 15.59
CA ASP A 337 11.88 -10.97 16.81
C ASP A 337 11.92 -11.88 18.03
N PRO A 338 12.96 -11.76 18.90
CA PRO A 338 13.04 -12.53 20.14
C PRO A 338 11.77 -12.49 21.00
N LYS A 339 11.10 -11.32 21.06
CA LYS A 339 9.87 -11.14 21.82
C LYS A 339 8.67 -11.89 21.23
N ARG A 340 8.63 -12.08 19.91
CA ARG A 340 7.60 -12.88 19.24
C ARG A 340 7.88 -14.37 19.31
N VAL A 341 9.15 -14.74 19.32
CA VAL A 341 9.60 -16.14 19.44
C VAL A 341 9.41 -16.64 20.86
N VAL A 342 9.75 -15.81 21.86
CA VAL A 342 9.48 -16.07 23.29
C VAL A 342 8.24 -15.27 23.69
N ALA A 343 7.08 -15.76 23.30
CA ALA A 343 5.82 -15.04 23.55
C ALA A 343 5.43 -14.99 25.03
N PHE A 344 5.83 -15.98 25.81
CA PHE A 344 5.47 -16.15 27.21
C PHE A 344 6.72 -16.39 28.06
N PRO A 345 7.49 -15.37 28.41
CA PRO A 345 8.72 -15.49 29.18
C PRO A 345 8.51 -16.01 30.61
N GLU A 346 7.27 -15.94 31.12
CA GLU A 346 6.84 -16.51 32.39
C GLU A 346 6.67 -18.04 32.35
N LEU A 347 6.60 -18.65 31.17
CA LEU A 347 6.58 -20.09 30.99
C LEU A 347 8.00 -20.65 30.95
N SER A 348 8.14 -21.92 31.36
CA SER A 348 9.37 -22.67 31.19
C SER A 348 9.56 -23.15 29.75
N LEU A 349 10.80 -23.46 29.36
CA LEU A 349 11.08 -24.05 28.03
C LEU A 349 10.33 -25.38 27.84
N ALA A 350 10.23 -26.19 28.89
CA ALA A 350 9.50 -27.46 28.87
C ALA A 350 7.98 -27.25 28.68
N SER A 351 7.43 -26.15 29.19
CA SER A 351 6.01 -25.81 29.08
C SER A 351 5.65 -25.01 27.82
N GLY A 352 6.64 -24.61 27.02
CA GLY A 352 6.42 -23.97 25.73
C GLY A 352 6.63 -22.46 25.68
N ALA A 353 7.55 -21.91 26.47
CA ALA A 353 8.00 -20.51 26.34
C ALA A 353 8.39 -20.19 24.89
N ILE A 354 8.98 -21.15 24.17
CA ILE A 354 9.27 -21.08 22.75
C ILE A 354 8.41 -22.13 22.02
N LYS A 355 7.45 -21.68 21.24
CA LYS A 355 6.50 -22.55 20.53
C LYS A 355 7.23 -23.49 19.55
N GLY A 356 6.94 -24.79 19.66
CA GLY A 356 7.56 -25.83 18.84
C GLY A 356 8.96 -26.27 19.30
N TRP A 357 9.45 -25.76 20.43
CA TRP A 357 10.68 -26.16 21.14
C TRP A 357 10.36 -26.71 22.54
N ASP A 358 9.21 -27.28 22.72
CA ASP A 358 8.71 -27.86 23.98
C ASP A 358 8.70 -29.39 23.92
N ARG A 359 8.21 -30.02 24.99
CA ARG A 359 8.12 -31.50 25.14
C ARG A 359 7.36 -32.20 24.02
N ARG A 360 6.48 -31.49 23.30
CA ARG A 360 5.72 -32.07 22.18
C ARG A 360 6.61 -32.31 20.95
N ASN A 361 7.70 -31.58 20.82
CA ASN A 361 8.67 -31.76 19.75
C ASN A 361 9.96 -32.38 20.32
N GLN A 362 10.04 -33.71 20.30
CA GLN A 362 11.17 -34.45 20.88
C GLN A 362 12.53 -34.00 20.35
N PHE A 363 12.64 -33.73 19.04
CA PHE A 363 13.91 -33.35 18.42
C PHE A 363 14.47 -32.04 19.00
N TYR A 364 13.70 -30.98 18.98
CA TYR A 364 14.15 -29.68 19.50
C TYR A 364 14.26 -29.69 21.03
N PHE A 365 13.38 -30.44 21.72
CA PHE A 365 13.44 -30.51 23.17
C PHE A 365 14.71 -31.24 23.64
N GLN A 366 15.17 -32.28 22.93
CA GLN A 366 16.45 -32.91 23.22
C GLN A 366 17.64 -31.98 23.00
N MET A 367 17.59 -31.06 22.06
CA MET A 367 18.61 -30.03 21.90
C MET A 367 18.64 -29.10 23.10
N LEU A 368 17.48 -28.67 23.60
CA LEU A 368 17.38 -27.86 24.82
C LEU A 368 17.89 -28.60 26.05
N GLN A 369 17.67 -29.93 26.16
CA GLN A 369 18.23 -30.75 27.22
C GLN A 369 19.77 -30.80 27.19
N GLY A 370 20.37 -30.89 26.01
CA GLY A 370 21.79 -30.77 25.81
C GLY A 370 22.37 -29.44 26.29
N LEU A 371 21.69 -28.33 25.94
CA LEU A 371 22.01 -27.01 26.41
C LEU A 371 21.90 -26.89 27.95
N ALA A 372 20.81 -27.38 28.53
CA ALA A 372 20.58 -27.34 29.97
C ALA A 372 21.67 -28.08 30.74
N THR A 373 22.08 -29.24 30.20
CA THR A 373 23.19 -30.04 30.80
C THR A 373 24.52 -29.27 30.70
N HIS A 374 24.79 -28.62 29.57
CA HIS A 374 26.07 -27.92 29.35
C HIS A 374 26.20 -26.63 30.17
N TYR A 375 25.13 -25.78 30.16
CA TYR A 375 25.13 -24.52 30.86
C TYR A 375 24.61 -24.60 32.30
N GLY A 376 24.14 -25.75 32.77
CA GLY A 376 23.71 -25.97 34.16
C GLY A 376 22.45 -25.25 34.57
N PHE A 377 21.41 -25.17 33.69
CA PHE A 377 20.12 -24.54 34.01
C PHE A 377 18.97 -25.56 34.02
N ASP A 378 17.89 -25.21 34.72
CA ASP A 378 16.69 -26.04 34.80
C ASP A 378 15.69 -25.62 33.69
N LEU A 379 15.22 -26.61 32.90
CA LEU A 379 14.25 -26.48 31.83
C LEU A 379 12.83 -26.15 32.34
N GLU A 380 12.53 -26.39 33.62
CA GLU A 380 11.25 -26.10 34.26
C GLU A 380 11.21 -24.65 34.83
N ARG A 381 12.34 -23.96 34.87
CA ARG A 381 12.40 -22.58 35.29
C ARG A 381 11.83 -21.64 34.21
N PRO A 382 11.06 -20.60 34.56
CA PRO A 382 10.60 -19.60 33.62
C PRO A 382 11.73 -19.04 32.76
N PHE A 383 11.50 -18.88 31.46
CA PHE A 383 12.54 -18.41 30.53
C PHE A 383 13.08 -17.03 30.94
N GLY A 384 12.19 -16.13 31.40
CA GLY A 384 12.57 -14.78 31.83
C GLY A 384 13.47 -14.73 33.07
N GLU A 385 13.49 -15.82 33.88
CA GLU A 385 14.33 -15.96 35.05
C GLU A 385 15.66 -16.66 34.82
N LEU A 386 15.90 -17.16 33.59
CA LEU A 386 17.18 -17.75 33.23
C LEU A 386 18.26 -16.66 33.16
N PRO A 387 19.52 -16.98 33.46
CA PRO A 387 20.60 -16.02 33.26
C PRO A 387 20.65 -15.47 31.82
N GLU A 388 20.93 -14.19 31.67
CA GLU A 388 20.95 -13.53 30.33
C GLU A 388 21.87 -14.24 29.33
N ALA A 389 23.05 -14.70 29.77
CA ALA A 389 23.99 -15.47 28.93
C ALA A 389 23.37 -16.77 28.42
N VAL A 390 22.53 -17.44 29.20
CA VAL A 390 21.81 -18.65 28.81
C VAL A 390 20.68 -18.30 27.82
N GLN A 391 19.92 -17.24 28.09
CA GLN A 391 18.89 -16.76 27.14
C GLN A 391 19.51 -16.42 25.78
N GLN A 392 20.64 -15.72 25.76
CA GLN A 392 21.38 -15.40 24.54
C GLN A 392 21.88 -16.66 23.81
N ALA A 393 22.42 -17.63 24.53
CA ALA A 393 22.85 -18.89 23.94
C ALA A 393 21.69 -19.69 23.34
N ILE A 394 20.51 -19.68 23.96
CA ILE A 394 19.31 -20.33 23.42
C ILE A 394 18.84 -19.61 22.16
N LEU A 395 18.76 -18.31 22.19
CA LEU A 395 18.21 -17.52 21.06
C LEU A 395 19.17 -17.40 19.89
N HIS A 396 20.45 -17.08 20.14
CA HIS A 396 21.43 -16.73 19.10
C HIS A 396 22.49 -17.82 18.84
N GLY A 397 22.52 -18.88 19.69
CA GLY A 397 23.46 -19.98 19.56
C GLY A 397 24.63 -19.92 20.51
N SER A 398 25.36 -21.04 20.60
CA SER A 398 26.51 -21.22 21.52
C SER A 398 27.83 -20.64 20.96
N GLY A 399 27.83 -19.99 19.80
CA GLY A 399 29.02 -19.45 19.17
C GLY A 399 30.02 -20.56 18.79
N ARG A 400 31.18 -20.59 19.46
CA ARG A 400 32.25 -21.61 19.24
C ARG A 400 32.14 -22.81 20.21
N ASP A 401 31.31 -22.72 21.24
CA ASP A 401 31.19 -23.77 22.24
C ASP A 401 30.51 -24.99 21.65
N LYS A 402 31.21 -26.13 21.69
CA LYS A 402 30.69 -27.41 21.26
C LYS A 402 29.88 -28.05 22.37
N ILE A 403 28.65 -28.39 22.09
CA ILE A 403 27.70 -28.98 23.02
C ILE A 403 27.43 -30.41 22.59
N ARG A 404 27.33 -31.30 23.56
CA ARG A 404 27.07 -32.74 23.33
C ARG A 404 25.57 -32.99 23.27
N PHE A 405 25.05 -33.26 22.07
CA PHE A 405 23.64 -33.52 21.84
C PHE A 405 23.35 -35.01 21.69
N LEU A 406 22.22 -35.45 22.25
CA LEU A 406 21.71 -36.80 22.09
C LEU A 406 20.80 -36.88 20.87
N TYR A 407 21.08 -37.74 19.95
CA TYR A 407 20.22 -38.04 18.80
C TYR A 407 19.66 -39.44 18.93
N VAL A 408 18.35 -39.59 18.75
CA VAL A 408 17.65 -40.88 18.72
C VAL A 408 17.26 -41.17 17.27
N GLY A 409 17.87 -42.18 16.66
CA GLY A 409 17.54 -42.64 15.31
C GLY A 409 16.18 -43.34 15.26
N GLU A 410 15.63 -43.52 14.06
CA GLU A 410 14.32 -44.15 13.80
C GLU A 410 14.15 -45.54 14.42
N ARG A 411 15.22 -46.28 14.65
CA ARG A 411 15.25 -47.59 15.30
C ARG A 411 15.56 -47.54 16.81
N GLY A 412 15.47 -46.35 17.44
CA GLY A 412 15.74 -46.16 18.87
C GLY A 412 17.23 -46.13 19.26
N ASN A 413 18.16 -46.24 18.31
CA ASN A 413 19.59 -46.17 18.58
C ASN A 413 19.96 -44.74 19.01
N LYS A 414 20.63 -44.66 20.19
CA LYS A 414 21.08 -43.38 20.77
C LYS A 414 22.55 -43.14 20.38
N HIS A 415 22.86 -41.99 19.82
CA HIS A 415 24.22 -41.57 19.55
C HIS A 415 24.42 -40.12 19.95
N PHE A 416 25.63 -39.80 20.40
CA PHE A 416 26.00 -38.44 20.78
C PHE A 416 26.80 -37.80 19.65
N ARG A 417 26.52 -36.51 19.40
CA ARG A 417 27.34 -35.66 18.52
C ARG A 417 27.66 -34.36 19.23
N GLU A 418 28.89 -33.90 19.02
CA GLU A 418 29.36 -32.62 19.57
C GLU A 418 29.47 -31.59 18.45
N HIS A 419 28.71 -30.54 18.55
CA HIS A 419 28.76 -29.39 17.64
C HIS A 419 28.24 -28.14 18.34
N PRO A 420 28.51 -26.93 17.81
CA PRO A 420 27.90 -25.71 18.31
C PRO A 420 26.38 -25.75 18.12
N PHE A 421 25.67 -25.14 19.05
CA PHE A 421 24.21 -24.91 18.90
C PHE A 421 23.97 -23.75 17.97
N GLU A 422 23.13 -23.93 16.96
CA GLU A 422 22.80 -22.91 15.95
C GLU A 422 22.08 -21.69 16.55
N GLY A 423 21.25 -21.91 17.58
CA GLY A 423 20.32 -20.93 18.11
C GLY A 423 18.92 -21.03 17.51
N VAL A 424 17.91 -20.64 18.28
CA VAL A 424 16.51 -20.70 17.84
C VAL A 424 16.25 -19.73 16.68
N LEU A 425 16.72 -18.48 16.79
CA LEU A 425 16.51 -17.47 15.76
C LEU A 425 17.18 -17.80 14.43
N PRO A 426 18.48 -18.19 14.39
CA PRO A 426 19.12 -18.64 13.15
C PRO A 426 18.47 -19.91 12.57
N ASN A 427 17.99 -20.83 13.41
CA ASN A 427 17.25 -22.02 12.95
C ASN A 427 15.94 -21.62 12.24
N LEU A 428 15.16 -20.71 12.85
CA LEU A 428 13.91 -20.22 12.24
C LEU A 428 14.19 -19.48 10.92
N GLU A 429 15.24 -18.65 10.87
CA GLU A 429 15.64 -17.93 9.68
C GLU A 429 16.05 -18.87 8.54
N ARG A 430 16.88 -19.86 8.84
CA ARG A 430 17.27 -20.88 7.87
C ARG A 430 16.05 -21.65 7.34
N ARG A 431 15.18 -22.14 8.25
CA ARG A 431 13.93 -22.84 7.86
C ARG A 431 13.00 -22.01 7.02
N TYR A 432 12.85 -20.71 7.33
CA TYR A 432 12.03 -19.77 6.55
C TYR A 432 12.57 -19.61 5.12
N ARG A 433 13.89 -19.57 4.99
CA ARG A 433 14.57 -19.41 3.69
C ARG A 433 14.54 -20.69 2.86
N GLU A 434 14.74 -21.86 3.49
CA GLU A 434 14.91 -23.14 2.81
C GLU A 434 13.60 -23.89 2.56
N THR A 435 12.49 -23.52 3.19
CA THR A 435 11.23 -24.26 3.04
C THR A 435 10.57 -24.00 1.68
N ASP A 436 10.14 -25.07 1.01
CA ASP A 436 9.30 -25.01 -0.20
C ASP A 436 7.80 -24.95 0.13
N SER A 437 7.43 -25.21 1.38
CA SER A 437 6.03 -25.22 1.82
C SER A 437 5.56 -23.81 2.13
N ALA A 438 4.57 -23.31 1.38
CA ALA A 438 3.92 -22.03 1.63
C ALA A 438 3.31 -21.94 3.03
N VAL A 439 2.71 -23.04 3.52
CA VAL A 439 2.09 -23.12 4.85
C VAL A 439 3.13 -22.96 5.96
N VAL A 440 4.29 -23.63 5.83
CA VAL A 440 5.37 -23.51 6.81
C VAL A 440 5.97 -22.11 6.79
N ARG A 441 6.13 -21.52 5.60
CA ARG A 441 6.63 -20.14 5.45
C ARG A 441 5.69 -19.14 6.09
N GLU A 442 4.38 -19.29 5.89
CA GLU A 442 3.37 -18.43 6.51
C GLU A 442 3.35 -18.57 8.05
N GLU A 443 3.50 -19.79 8.56
CA GLU A 443 3.56 -20.03 10.01
C GLU A 443 4.81 -19.41 10.63
N LEU A 444 5.96 -19.51 9.99
CA LEU A 444 7.21 -18.89 10.44
C LEU A 444 7.19 -17.37 10.31
N ALA A 445 6.50 -16.83 9.31
CA ALA A 445 6.36 -15.39 9.10
C ALA A 445 5.69 -14.67 10.29
N LYS A 446 4.91 -15.35 11.11
CA LYS A 446 4.28 -14.79 12.32
C LYS A 446 5.31 -14.30 13.37
N TYR A 447 6.53 -14.84 13.33
CA TYR A 447 7.61 -14.48 14.25
C TYR A 447 8.51 -13.37 13.68
N LEU A 448 8.29 -12.97 12.42
CA LEU A 448 9.02 -11.87 11.80
C LEU A 448 8.50 -10.52 12.30
N ASN A 449 9.43 -9.61 12.50
CA ASN A 449 9.16 -8.19 12.71
C ASN A 449 9.99 -7.38 11.71
N ALA A 450 9.58 -6.15 11.46
CA ALA A 450 10.28 -5.24 10.58
C ALA A 450 10.99 -4.15 11.40
N GLN A 451 12.22 -3.84 11.04
CA GLN A 451 12.94 -2.70 11.61
C GLN A 451 13.55 -1.84 10.51
N SER A 452 13.76 -0.58 10.81
CA SER A 452 14.48 0.30 9.89
C SER A 452 15.85 -0.27 9.55
N CYS A 453 16.20 -0.24 8.26
CA CYS A 453 17.50 -0.75 7.81
C CYS A 453 18.65 0.01 8.48
N PRO A 454 19.55 -0.64 9.23
CA PRO A 454 20.62 0.05 9.97
C PRO A 454 21.64 0.73 9.07
N GLU A 455 21.76 0.32 7.79
CA GLU A 455 22.70 0.94 6.85
C GLU A 455 22.15 2.24 6.26
N CYS A 456 20.88 2.24 5.85
CA CYS A 456 20.28 3.44 5.26
C CYS A 456 19.41 4.24 6.24
N GLY A 457 19.17 3.77 7.45
CA GLY A 457 18.30 4.45 8.43
C GLY A 457 16.85 4.63 7.96
N GLY A 458 16.35 3.73 7.12
CA GLY A 458 14.99 3.83 6.55
C GLY A 458 14.89 4.61 5.23
N THR A 459 15.92 5.33 4.81
CA THR A 459 15.89 6.22 3.63
C THR A 459 15.80 5.50 2.29
N ARG A 460 15.94 4.17 2.25
CA ARG A 460 15.91 3.30 1.05
C ARG A 460 17.10 3.48 0.10
N LEU A 461 17.86 4.56 0.20
CA LEU A 461 18.89 4.98 -0.74
C LEU A 461 20.31 4.66 -0.27
N ARG A 462 21.21 4.48 -1.23
CA ARG A 462 22.67 4.37 -0.97
C ARG A 462 23.24 5.66 -0.44
N THR A 463 24.38 5.57 0.24
CA THR A 463 25.13 6.70 0.78
C THR A 463 25.45 7.76 -0.27
N SER A 464 25.73 7.35 -1.52
CA SER A 464 26.01 8.27 -2.62
C SER A 464 24.82 9.18 -2.94
N ALA A 465 23.60 8.63 -3.01
CA ALA A 465 22.39 9.40 -3.28
C ALA A 465 21.96 10.27 -2.08
N ARG A 466 22.18 9.79 -0.85
CA ARG A 466 21.82 10.50 0.38
C ARG A 466 22.62 11.78 0.62
N ASN A 467 23.81 11.87 0.02
CA ASN A 467 24.70 13.04 0.19
C ASN A 467 24.64 14.03 -0.98
N VAL A 468 23.60 13.97 -1.80
CA VAL A 468 23.30 15.01 -2.79
C VAL A 468 22.17 15.88 -2.26
N LYS A 469 22.34 17.20 -2.28
CA LYS A 469 21.40 18.16 -1.70
C LYS A 469 20.90 19.15 -2.74
N VAL A 470 19.67 19.60 -2.55
CA VAL A 470 19.08 20.75 -3.25
C VAL A 470 18.62 21.73 -2.18
N ALA A 471 19.12 22.97 -2.20
CA ALA A 471 18.93 23.95 -1.13
C ALA A 471 19.16 23.34 0.26
N GLU A 472 20.32 22.72 0.45
CA GLU A 472 20.80 22.05 1.69
C GLU A 472 19.99 20.81 2.13
N ARG A 473 18.95 20.39 1.39
CA ARG A 473 18.14 19.22 1.74
C ARG A 473 18.37 18.03 0.81
N PRO A 474 18.65 16.84 1.33
CA PRO A 474 18.69 15.61 0.55
C PRO A 474 17.29 15.14 0.16
N ILE A 475 17.18 14.33 -0.90
CA ILE A 475 15.90 13.89 -1.47
C ILE A 475 14.99 13.16 -0.46
N TYR A 476 15.56 12.35 0.42
CA TYR A 476 14.79 11.58 1.41
C TYR A 476 14.15 12.48 2.48
N GLU A 477 14.79 13.58 2.87
CA GLU A 477 14.20 14.54 3.79
C GLU A 477 13.01 15.27 3.16
N LEU A 478 13.14 15.68 1.89
CA LEU A 478 12.01 16.29 1.15
C LEU A 478 10.86 15.31 0.96
N SER A 479 11.18 14.03 0.72
CA SER A 479 10.15 13.00 0.56
C SER A 479 9.43 12.68 1.88
N ALA A 480 10.06 12.90 3.03
CA ALA A 480 9.49 12.67 4.36
C ALA A 480 8.66 13.85 4.88
N LEU A 481 8.71 15.02 4.22
CA LEU A 481 7.88 16.15 4.60
C LEU A 481 6.39 15.86 4.35
N PRO A 482 5.49 16.38 5.21
CA PRO A 482 4.07 16.50 4.87
C PRO A 482 3.90 17.25 3.55
N LEU A 483 2.88 16.87 2.76
CA LEU A 483 2.66 17.50 1.44
C LEU A 483 2.45 19.02 1.53
N SER A 484 1.82 19.51 2.61
CA SER A 484 1.72 20.95 2.92
C SER A 484 3.07 21.63 2.99
N ASP A 485 3.99 21.05 3.75
CA ASP A 485 5.32 21.61 3.98
C ASP A 485 6.20 21.50 2.73
N ALA A 486 6.00 20.42 1.95
CA ALA A 486 6.66 20.26 0.66
C ALA A 486 6.23 21.35 -0.34
N ILE A 487 4.95 21.70 -0.39
CA ILE A 487 4.45 22.85 -1.22
C ILE A 487 5.12 24.15 -0.77
N GLU A 488 5.16 24.41 0.53
CA GLU A 488 5.80 25.62 1.06
C GLU A 488 7.29 25.66 0.69
N PHE A 489 8.00 24.55 0.84
CA PHE A 489 9.42 24.47 0.46
C PHE A 489 9.62 24.77 -1.03
N PHE A 490 8.91 24.07 -1.93
CA PHE A 490 9.07 24.28 -3.37
C PHE A 490 8.58 25.64 -3.84
N GLY A 491 7.55 26.21 -3.20
CA GLY A 491 7.03 27.56 -3.50
C GLY A 491 8.01 28.67 -3.16
N ARG A 492 8.87 28.44 -2.15
CA ARG A 492 9.92 29.40 -1.72
C ARG A 492 11.31 29.10 -2.29
N LEU A 493 11.45 28.02 -3.06
CA LEU A 493 12.75 27.58 -3.56
C LEU A 493 13.34 28.62 -4.52
N THR A 494 14.47 29.19 -4.12
CA THR A 494 15.28 30.11 -4.94
C THR A 494 16.68 29.53 -5.11
N LEU A 495 17.16 29.48 -6.34
CA LEU A 495 18.45 28.88 -6.69
C LEU A 495 19.34 29.87 -7.44
N PRO A 496 20.67 29.78 -7.30
CA PRO A 496 21.58 30.70 -7.96
C PRO A 496 21.70 30.42 -9.48
N GLY A 497 21.71 31.47 -10.29
CA GLY A 497 22.11 31.44 -11.68
C GLY A 497 21.31 30.48 -12.57
N VAL A 498 22.01 29.67 -13.37
CA VAL A 498 21.42 28.75 -14.35
C VAL A 498 20.57 27.65 -13.71
N LYS A 499 20.86 27.28 -12.46
CA LYS A 499 20.09 26.25 -11.73
C LYS A 499 18.62 26.64 -11.58
N GLN A 500 18.29 27.92 -11.40
CA GLN A 500 16.92 28.41 -11.31
C GLN A 500 16.13 28.14 -12.60
N ALA A 501 16.70 28.44 -13.76
CA ALA A 501 16.06 28.22 -15.05
C ALA A 501 15.83 26.72 -15.35
N ILE A 502 16.75 25.88 -14.93
CA ILE A 502 16.60 24.41 -15.08
C ILE A 502 15.50 23.87 -14.15
N ALA A 503 15.47 24.35 -12.90
CA ALA A 503 14.55 23.89 -11.88
C ALA A 503 13.11 24.33 -12.14
N GLU A 504 12.89 25.53 -12.71
CA GLU A 504 11.56 26.16 -12.81
C GLU A 504 10.48 25.25 -13.39
N LYS A 505 10.78 24.59 -14.53
CA LYS A 505 9.81 23.70 -15.19
C LYS A 505 9.53 22.47 -14.35
N ILE A 506 10.56 21.88 -13.73
CA ILE A 506 10.45 20.66 -12.92
C ILE A 506 9.68 20.97 -11.63
N VAL A 507 10.01 22.08 -10.97
CA VAL A 507 9.35 22.51 -9.72
C VAL A 507 7.88 22.83 -9.96
N ARG A 508 7.54 23.45 -11.11
CA ARG A 508 6.14 23.71 -11.50
C ARG A 508 5.33 22.43 -11.57
N GLU A 509 5.88 21.38 -12.20
CA GLU A 509 5.22 20.06 -12.28
C GLU A 509 5.07 19.39 -10.91
N ILE A 510 6.10 19.50 -10.05
CA ILE A 510 6.03 19.01 -8.67
C ILE A 510 4.92 19.75 -7.90
N LEU A 511 4.89 21.08 -7.95
CA LEU A 511 3.89 21.88 -7.25
C LEU A 511 2.47 21.59 -7.73
N ASN A 512 2.25 21.45 -9.03
CA ASN A 512 0.93 21.10 -9.58
C ASN A 512 0.43 19.76 -9.01
N ARG A 513 1.27 18.72 -9.02
CA ARG A 513 0.90 17.40 -8.50
C ARG A 513 0.69 17.41 -6.99
N LEU A 514 1.54 18.11 -6.24
CA LEU A 514 1.37 18.27 -4.79
C LEU A 514 0.05 18.98 -4.48
N GLN A 515 -0.28 20.03 -5.24
CA GLN A 515 -1.54 20.78 -5.05
C GLN A 515 -2.77 19.90 -5.30
N PHE A 516 -2.74 19.01 -6.30
CA PHE A 516 -3.85 18.07 -6.51
C PHE A 516 -4.04 17.12 -5.33
N LEU A 517 -2.95 16.65 -4.71
CA LEU A 517 -3.03 15.81 -3.52
C LEU A 517 -3.61 16.55 -2.31
N VAL A 518 -3.23 17.82 -2.14
CA VAL A 518 -3.78 18.67 -1.06
C VAL A 518 -5.26 18.99 -1.31
N ASN A 519 -5.65 19.22 -2.56
CA ASN A 519 -7.05 19.51 -2.92
C ASN A 519 -8.00 18.34 -2.64
N VAL A 520 -7.48 17.10 -2.59
CA VAL A 520 -8.28 15.92 -2.21
C VAL A 520 -8.15 15.56 -0.71
N GLY A 521 -7.63 16.47 0.12
CA GLY A 521 -7.56 16.30 1.58
C GLY A 521 -6.45 15.38 2.06
N LEU A 522 -5.29 15.32 1.37
CA LEU A 522 -4.15 14.46 1.72
C LEU A 522 -2.92 15.26 2.19
N GLU A 523 -3.08 16.49 2.64
CA GLU A 523 -2.00 17.42 3.05
C GLU A 523 -1.07 16.84 4.13
N TYR A 524 -1.57 15.94 4.97
CA TYR A 524 -0.86 15.30 6.08
C TYR A 524 0.04 14.14 5.66
N LEU A 525 -0.12 13.59 4.45
CA LEU A 525 0.72 12.49 3.97
C LEU A 525 2.10 12.98 3.59
N SER A 526 3.07 12.05 3.54
CA SER A 526 4.41 12.28 3.00
C SER A 526 4.63 11.46 1.72
N LEU A 527 5.54 11.91 0.86
CA LEU A 527 5.85 11.23 -0.42
C LEU A 527 6.53 9.87 -0.23
N ASP A 528 7.23 9.67 0.88
CA ASP A 528 7.94 8.42 1.21
C ASP A 528 7.02 7.37 1.84
N ARG A 529 5.79 7.74 2.23
CA ARG A 529 4.84 6.81 2.84
C ARG A 529 4.56 5.64 1.92
N SER A 530 4.72 4.44 2.45
CA SER A 530 4.53 3.20 1.70
C SER A 530 3.06 2.96 1.35
N ALA A 531 2.81 2.49 0.13
CA ALA A 531 1.45 2.30 -0.39
C ALA A 531 0.64 1.25 0.36
N ASP A 532 1.29 0.25 0.94
CA ASP A 532 0.67 -0.81 1.74
C ASP A 532 0.18 -0.34 3.12
N THR A 533 0.59 0.86 3.55
CA THR A 533 0.16 1.49 4.80
C THR A 533 -1.01 2.46 4.63
N LEU A 534 -1.45 2.68 3.40
CA LEU A 534 -2.54 3.59 3.07
C LEU A 534 -3.90 2.93 3.33
N SER A 535 -4.85 3.69 3.85
CA SER A 535 -6.26 3.28 3.85
C SER A 535 -6.82 3.19 2.43
N GLY A 536 -7.93 2.47 2.25
CA GLY A 536 -8.60 2.37 0.94
C GLY A 536 -8.96 3.74 0.36
N GLY A 537 -9.51 4.63 1.17
CA GLY A 537 -9.86 5.99 0.77
C GLY A 537 -8.64 6.86 0.44
N GLU A 538 -7.54 6.77 1.21
CA GLU A 538 -6.29 7.48 0.88
C GLU A 538 -5.75 7.03 -0.49
N ALA A 539 -5.68 5.72 -0.72
CA ALA A 539 -5.20 5.17 -1.98
C ALA A 539 -6.06 5.58 -3.18
N GLN A 540 -7.38 5.62 -3.02
CA GLN A 540 -8.33 6.06 -4.02
C GLN A 540 -8.13 7.55 -4.36
N ARG A 541 -8.01 8.41 -3.35
CA ARG A 541 -7.77 9.84 -3.54
C ARG A 541 -6.42 10.15 -4.19
N ILE A 542 -5.37 9.38 -3.88
CA ILE A 542 -4.07 9.49 -4.56
C ILE A 542 -4.22 9.17 -6.05
N ARG A 543 -4.98 8.12 -6.41
CA ARG A 543 -5.27 7.79 -7.81
C ARG A 543 -6.06 8.90 -8.49
N LEU A 544 -7.09 9.42 -7.82
CA LEU A 544 -7.89 10.53 -8.32
C LEU A 544 -7.02 11.76 -8.60
N ALA A 545 -6.19 12.17 -7.65
CA ALA A 545 -5.27 13.29 -7.79
C ALA A 545 -4.28 13.10 -8.96
N SER A 546 -3.75 11.88 -9.12
CA SER A 546 -2.85 11.53 -10.23
C SER A 546 -3.55 11.62 -11.59
N GLN A 547 -4.81 11.17 -11.69
CA GLN A 547 -5.59 11.26 -12.95
C GLN A 547 -5.97 12.70 -13.31
N ILE A 548 -6.34 13.51 -12.32
CA ILE A 548 -6.60 14.94 -12.55
C ILE A 548 -5.34 15.63 -13.08
N GLY A 549 -4.18 15.31 -12.50
CA GLY A 549 -2.89 15.83 -12.94
C GLY A 549 -2.53 15.50 -14.38
N SER A 550 -3.14 14.48 -15.00
CA SER A 550 -2.93 14.13 -16.40
C SER A 550 -3.60 15.10 -17.39
N GLY A 551 -4.56 15.92 -16.93
CA GLY A 551 -5.25 16.93 -17.77
C GLY A 551 -6.08 16.35 -18.90
N LEU A 552 -6.53 15.09 -18.79
CA LEU A 552 -7.34 14.42 -19.81
C LEU A 552 -8.73 15.09 -19.93
N THR A 553 -9.19 15.25 -21.15
CA THR A 553 -10.52 15.81 -21.48
C THR A 553 -11.32 14.86 -22.34
N GLY A 554 -12.66 14.93 -22.25
CA GLY A 554 -13.54 14.05 -23.03
C GLY A 554 -13.57 12.61 -22.53
N VAL A 555 -13.13 12.35 -21.30
CA VAL A 555 -13.08 11.03 -20.65
C VAL A 555 -14.29 10.84 -19.73
N MET A 556 -14.70 9.61 -19.53
CA MET A 556 -15.68 9.22 -18.52
C MET A 556 -14.96 8.65 -17.30
N TYR A 557 -15.03 9.37 -16.17
CA TYR A 557 -14.53 8.89 -14.88
C TYR A 557 -15.65 8.17 -14.13
N VAL A 558 -15.36 6.97 -13.64
CA VAL A 558 -16.29 6.19 -12.81
C VAL A 558 -15.64 5.97 -11.44
N LEU A 559 -16.22 6.53 -10.39
CA LEU A 559 -15.70 6.50 -9.03
C LEU A 559 -16.60 5.72 -8.09
N ASP A 560 -16.00 4.94 -7.19
CA ASP A 560 -16.71 4.15 -6.18
C ASP A 560 -16.55 4.80 -4.81
N GLU A 561 -17.59 5.42 -4.30
CA GLU A 561 -17.67 6.02 -2.96
C GLU A 561 -16.42 6.86 -2.57
N PRO A 562 -16.05 7.89 -3.35
CA PRO A 562 -14.81 8.63 -3.10
C PRO A 562 -14.81 9.46 -1.81
N SER A 563 -15.98 9.70 -1.18
CA SER A 563 -16.13 10.38 0.11
C SER A 563 -15.76 9.53 1.33
N ILE A 564 -15.47 8.23 1.12
CA ILE A 564 -15.18 7.28 2.22
C ILE A 564 -14.07 7.76 3.15
N GLY A 565 -14.35 7.69 4.47
CA GLY A 565 -13.38 8.04 5.52
C GLY A 565 -12.99 9.52 5.54
N LEU A 566 -13.76 10.37 4.87
CA LEU A 566 -13.58 11.81 4.91
C LEU A 566 -14.41 12.45 6.02
N HIS A 567 -13.78 13.41 6.70
CA HIS A 567 -14.51 14.39 7.47
C HIS A 567 -15.27 15.33 6.52
N GLN A 568 -16.42 15.85 6.93
CA GLN A 568 -17.26 16.74 6.10
C GLN A 568 -16.48 17.90 5.47
N ARG A 569 -15.57 18.51 6.22
CA ARG A 569 -14.68 19.56 5.71
C ARG A 569 -13.83 19.11 4.50
N ASP A 570 -13.34 17.89 4.53
CA ASP A 570 -12.48 17.37 3.47
C ASP A 570 -13.32 16.88 2.28
N ASN A 571 -14.59 16.48 2.53
CA ASN A 571 -15.56 16.09 1.52
C ASN A 571 -15.90 17.25 0.57
N SER A 572 -16.13 18.43 1.08
CA SER A 572 -16.40 19.65 0.27
C SER A 572 -15.25 19.91 -0.72
N ARG A 573 -13.97 19.74 -0.30
CA ARG A 573 -12.80 19.90 -1.19
C ARG A 573 -12.76 18.83 -2.29
N LEU A 574 -13.15 17.60 -1.96
CA LEU A 574 -13.26 16.53 -2.94
C LEU A 574 -14.34 16.86 -3.98
N LEU A 575 -15.50 17.30 -3.55
CA LEU A 575 -16.61 17.68 -4.45
C LEU A 575 -16.21 18.84 -5.39
N ASP A 576 -15.48 19.84 -4.90
CA ASP A 576 -14.93 20.89 -5.75
C ASP A 576 -13.95 20.35 -6.80
N THR A 577 -13.19 19.33 -6.43
CA THR A 577 -12.27 18.64 -7.34
C THR A 577 -13.02 17.86 -8.43
N LEU A 578 -14.11 17.17 -8.08
CA LEU A 578 -14.98 16.47 -9.04
C LEU A 578 -15.71 17.44 -9.98
N ARG A 579 -16.17 18.59 -9.46
CA ARG A 579 -16.74 19.67 -10.28
C ARG A 579 -15.72 20.22 -11.28
N ARG A 580 -14.46 20.42 -10.87
CA ARG A 580 -13.38 20.81 -11.78
C ARG A 580 -13.16 19.78 -12.89
N LEU A 581 -13.14 18.47 -12.56
CA LEU A 581 -13.03 17.42 -13.57
C LEU A 581 -14.16 17.49 -14.60
N ARG A 582 -15.39 17.73 -14.17
CA ARG A 582 -16.53 17.96 -15.02
C ARG A 582 -16.34 19.19 -15.92
N ASP A 583 -15.92 20.32 -15.33
CA ASP A 583 -15.85 21.63 -15.98
C ASP A 583 -14.80 21.70 -17.09
N ILE A 584 -13.77 20.85 -17.05
CA ILE A 584 -12.81 20.67 -18.14
C ILE A 584 -13.34 19.77 -19.28
N GLY A 585 -14.60 19.34 -19.23
CA GLY A 585 -15.26 18.60 -20.30
C GLY A 585 -15.26 17.08 -20.14
N ASN A 586 -15.24 16.57 -18.92
CA ASN A 586 -15.36 15.15 -18.62
C ASN A 586 -16.74 14.78 -18.09
N SER A 587 -17.16 13.54 -18.33
CA SER A 587 -18.31 12.95 -17.64
C SER A 587 -17.83 12.30 -16.33
N VAL A 588 -18.41 12.68 -15.21
CA VAL A 588 -18.02 12.15 -13.89
C VAL A 588 -19.17 11.38 -13.30
N ILE A 589 -19.04 10.07 -13.22
CA ILE A 589 -20.07 9.16 -12.68
C ILE A 589 -19.58 8.68 -11.32
N VAL A 590 -20.36 8.88 -10.28
CA VAL A 590 -20.00 8.58 -8.91
C VAL A 590 -21.03 7.68 -8.28
N VAL A 591 -20.64 6.54 -7.74
CA VAL A 591 -21.48 5.76 -6.84
C VAL A 591 -21.33 6.36 -5.45
N GLU A 592 -22.40 6.89 -4.86
CA GLU A 592 -22.31 7.61 -3.59
C GLU A 592 -23.57 7.47 -2.72
N HIS A 593 -23.36 7.67 -1.40
CA HIS A 593 -24.38 7.67 -0.37
C HIS A 593 -24.38 8.94 0.49
N ASP A 594 -23.36 9.78 0.33
CA ASP A 594 -23.20 11.04 1.08
C ASP A 594 -24.22 12.08 0.60
N GLU A 595 -24.89 12.75 1.53
CA GLU A 595 -25.92 13.73 1.25
C GLU A 595 -25.36 14.93 0.46
N GLU A 596 -24.20 15.48 0.86
CA GLU A 596 -23.57 16.62 0.22
C GLU A 596 -23.16 16.27 -1.22
N ALA A 597 -22.66 15.05 -1.45
CA ALA A 597 -22.31 14.56 -2.77
C ALA A 597 -23.55 14.43 -3.68
N ILE A 598 -24.64 13.84 -3.16
CA ILE A 598 -25.91 13.70 -3.91
C ILE A 598 -26.48 15.07 -4.24
N MET A 599 -26.53 16.00 -3.27
CA MET A 599 -27.06 17.36 -3.47
C MET A 599 -26.20 18.21 -4.40
N SER A 600 -24.93 17.86 -4.56
CA SER A 600 -23.97 18.56 -5.45
C SER A 600 -23.99 18.06 -6.89
N ALA A 601 -24.71 16.98 -7.18
CA ALA A 601 -24.78 16.37 -8.50
C ALA A 601 -25.60 17.21 -9.49
N ASP A 602 -25.24 17.15 -10.77
CA ASP A 602 -26.07 17.68 -11.86
C ASP A 602 -27.22 16.74 -12.18
N HIS A 603 -27.05 15.44 -11.97
CA HIS A 603 -28.01 14.39 -12.23
C HIS A 603 -27.85 13.23 -11.26
N VAL A 604 -28.92 12.67 -10.76
CA VAL A 604 -28.94 11.59 -9.80
C VAL A 604 -29.77 10.41 -10.32
N ILE A 605 -29.28 9.19 -10.10
CA ILE A 605 -30.03 7.95 -10.40
C ILE A 605 -30.17 7.21 -9.08
N ASP A 606 -31.41 7.02 -8.63
CA ASP A 606 -31.70 6.23 -7.44
C ASP A 606 -32.09 4.81 -7.80
N MET A 607 -31.25 3.85 -7.34
CA MET A 607 -31.40 2.42 -7.61
C MET A 607 -32.14 1.73 -6.45
N GLY A 608 -33.13 0.90 -6.76
CA GLY A 608 -33.90 0.22 -5.72
C GLY A 608 -34.91 -0.75 -6.29
N LEU A 609 -36.09 -0.93 -5.65
CA LEU A 609 -36.57 -0.48 -4.31
C LEU A 609 -35.90 -1.18 -3.11
N GLY A 610 -35.31 -2.36 -3.31
CA GLY A 610 -34.65 -3.16 -2.30
C GLY A 610 -33.24 -3.54 -2.69
N ALA A 611 -32.68 -4.53 -2.02
CA ALA A 611 -31.39 -5.10 -2.27
C ALA A 611 -31.47 -6.47 -2.98
N GLY A 612 -30.40 -6.92 -3.64
CA GLY A 612 -30.32 -8.22 -4.28
C GLY A 612 -31.46 -8.44 -5.30
N GLU A 613 -32.27 -9.49 -5.12
CA GLU A 613 -33.41 -9.84 -6.01
C GLU A 613 -34.53 -8.78 -5.99
N HIS A 614 -34.63 -8.00 -4.92
CA HIS A 614 -35.64 -6.93 -4.80
C HIS A 614 -35.12 -5.59 -5.37
N GLY A 615 -33.83 -5.51 -5.73
CA GLY A 615 -33.22 -4.36 -6.37
C GLY A 615 -33.17 -4.42 -7.88
N GLY A 616 -32.18 -3.74 -8.45
CA GLY A 616 -31.84 -3.81 -9.88
C GLY A 616 -32.75 -2.99 -10.80
N ARG A 617 -33.47 -2.00 -10.27
CA ARG A 617 -34.32 -1.08 -11.05
C ARG A 617 -33.95 0.36 -10.74
N VAL A 618 -34.15 1.24 -11.70
CA VAL A 618 -34.14 2.68 -11.47
C VAL A 618 -35.48 3.07 -10.86
N VAL A 619 -35.47 3.65 -9.68
CA VAL A 619 -36.64 4.11 -8.92
C VAL A 619 -37.01 5.54 -9.32
N ALA A 620 -35.94 6.37 -9.40
CA ALA A 620 -36.10 7.77 -9.80
C ALA A 620 -34.78 8.22 -10.49
N GLU A 621 -34.92 9.14 -11.44
CA GLU A 621 -33.83 9.81 -12.12
C GLU A 621 -34.15 11.30 -12.31
N GLY A 622 -33.13 12.15 -12.25
CA GLY A 622 -33.31 13.60 -12.42
C GLY A 622 -32.34 14.42 -11.56
N THR A 623 -32.70 15.66 -11.30
CA THR A 623 -31.96 16.55 -10.40
C THR A 623 -32.12 16.11 -8.93
N PRO A 624 -31.22 16.48 -8.02
CA PRO A 624 -31.38 16.19 -6.59
C PRO A 624 -32.73 16.62 -6.01
N GLN A 625 -33.28 17.73 -6.49
CA GLN A 625 -34.57 18.24 -6.07
C GLN A 625 -35.73 17.36 -6.53
N GLU A 626 -35.68 16.82 -7.75
CA GLU A 626 -36.65 15.88 -8.27
C GLU A 626 -36.62 14.56 -7.51
N ILE A 627 -35.44 14.04 -7.19
CA ILE A 627 -35.26 12.84 -6.35
C ILE A 627 -35.84 13.09 -4.95
N SER A 628 -35.56 14.24 -4.33
CA SER A 628 -36.09 14.60 -3.00
C SER A 628 -37.62 14.70 -3.00
N ALA A 629 -38.23 15.08 -4.10
CA ALA A 629 -39.69 15.14 -4.25
C ALA A 629 -40.35 13.79 -4.50
N HIS A 630 -39.60 12.79 -5.00
CA HIS A 630 -40.13 11.49 -5.39
C HIS A 630 -40.62 10.70 -4.17
N ALA A 631 -41.84 10.19 -4.21
CA ALA A 631 -42.50 9.56 -3.05
C ALA A 631 -41.91 8.17 -2.72
N GLU A 632 -41.61 7.39 -3.75
CA GLU A 632 -41.14 6.00 -3.60
C GLU A 632 -39.61 5.88 -3.36
N SER A 633 -38.88 6.94 -3.71
CA SER A 633 -37.44 6.98 -3.48
C SER A 633 -37.10 7.03 -1.99
N LEU A 634 -36.44 5.99 -1.48
CA LEU A 634 -35.94 5.99 -0.10
C LEU A 634 -34.88 7.07 0.12
N THR A 635 -33.97 7.23 -0.83
CA THR A 635 -32.97 8.32 -0.84
C THR A 635 -33.68 9.67 -0.77
N GLY A 636 -34.72 9.90 -1.61
CA GLY A 636 -35.51 11.13 -1.63
C GLY A 636 -36.26 11.39 -0.33
N GLN A 637 -36.71 10.34 0.36
CA GLN A 637 -37.37 10.48 1.67
C GLN A 637 -36.40 10.98 2.76
N TYR A 638 -35.11 10.54 2.73
CA TYR A 638 -34.08 11.02 3.66
C TYR A 638 -33.64 12.45 3.29
N LEU A 639 -33.32 12.73 2.04
CA LEU A 639 -32.94 14.06 1.55
C LEU A 639 -33.98 15.13 1.80
N SER A 640 -35.27 14.78 1.75
CA SER A 640 -36.38 15.70 2.03
C SER A 640 -36.74 15.83 3.52
N GLY A 641 -36.04 15.07 4.41
CA GLY A 641 -36.37 15.04 5.84
C GLY A 641 -37.67 14.30 6.20
N ARG A 642 -38.42 13.70 5.21
CA ARG A 642 -39.59 12.84 5.48
C ARG A 642 -39.24 11.60 6.30
N ARG A 643 -38.04 11.08 6.12
CA ARG A 643 -37.37 10.11 7.01
C ARG A 643 -36.10 10.73 7.53
N ARG A 644 -35.75 10.43 8.76
CA ARG A 644 -34.50 10.83 9.37
C ARG A 644 -34.08 9.81 10.45
N ILE A 645 -32.80 9.73 10.72
CA ILE A 645 -32.30 9.02 11.90
C ILE A 645 -32.57 9.93 13.10
N GLU A 646 -33.40 9.43 14.00
CA GLU A 646 -33.89 10.23 15.13
C GLU A 646 -32.81 10.37 16.22
N LEU A 647 -32.86 11.52 16.91
CA LEU A 647 -32.07 11.72 18.12
C LEU A 647 -32.59 10.82 19.23
N PRO A 648 -31.70 10.21 20.05
CA PRO A 648 -32.16 9.45 21.23
C PRO A 648 -32.95 10.36 22.17
N GLY A 649 -34.13 9.92 22.62
CA GLY A 649 -34.98 10.72 23.49
C GLY A 649 -34.34 11.10 24.83
N LEU A 650 -33.43 10.25 25.33
CA LEU A 650 -32.59 10.51 26.50
C LEU A 650 -31.22 9.88 26.27
N ARG A 651 -30.12 10.65 26.45
CA ARG A 651 -28.78 10.12 26.45
C ARG A 651 -28.48 9.42 27.79
N HIS A 652 -27.71 8.35 27.75
CA HIS A 652 -27.22 7.68 28.92
C HIS A 652 -26.21 8.58 29.66
N ARG A 653 -26.36 8.66 31.00
CA ARG A 653 -25.49 9.52 31.80
C ARG A 653 -24.12 8.87 32.05
N VAL A 654 -23.09 9.65 31.92
CA VAL A 654 -21.70 9.25 32.24
C VAL A 654 -21.58 8.97 33.73
N ASN A 655 -21.01 7.81 34.08
CA ASN A 655 -20.62 7.50 35.45
C ASN A 655 -19.11 7.73 35.62
N PRO A 656 -18.66 8.75 36.33
CA PRO A 656 -17.23 9.09 36.44
C PRO A 656 -16.38 8.00 37.12
N LYS A 657 -17.01 7.04 37.77
CA LYS A 657 -16.32 5.90 38.43
C LYS A 657 -16.15 4.69 37.52
N ARG A 658 -16.76 4.71 36.34
CA ARG A 658 -16.70 3.63 35.34
C ARG A 658 -16.18 4.17 34.01
N GLN A 659 -14.87 4.33 33.93
CA GLN A 659 -14.20 4.87 32.76
C GLN A 659 -12.94 4.06 32.44
N LEU A 660 -12.60 3.95 31.20
CA LEU A 660 -11.27 3.59 30.72
C LEU A 660 -10.49 4.89 30.52
N SER A 661 -9.42 5.09 31.26
CA SER A 661 -8.60 6.30 31.15
C SER A 661 -7.29 5.96 30.46
N ILE A 662 -7.11 6.47 29.25
CA ILE A 662 -5.84 6.40 28.50
C ILE A 662 -5.04 7.63 28.91
N VAL A 663 -3.81 7.43 29.40
CA VAL A 663 -2.93 8.49 29.87
C VAL A 663 -1.66 8.53 29.00
N GLY A 664 -1.33 9.70 28.52
CA GLY A 664 -0.05 9.95 27.87
C GLY A 664 0.18 9.21 26.54
N ALA A 665 -0.86 9.09 25.69
CA ALA A 665 -0.72 8.45 24.38
C ALA A 665 0.16 9.29 23.44
N LYS A 666 1.25 8.69 22.91
CA LYS A 666 2.29 9.34 22.09
C LYS A 666 2.58 8.64 20.76
N GLY A 667 1.71 7.72 20.34
CA GLY A 667 1.86 7.01 19.06
C GLY A 667 1.71 7.93 17.85
N ASN A 668 2.52 7.71 16.81
CA ASN A 668 2.48 8.46 15.56
C ASN A 668 2.44 9.98 15.77
N ASN A 669 1.31 10.64 15.42
CA ASN A 669 1.14 12.09 15.57
C ASN A 669 0.50 12.51 16.91
N LEU A 670 0.14 11.58 17.81
CA LEU A 670 -0.47 11.91 19.09
C LEU A 670 0.50 12.67 20.01
N LYS A 671 0.02 13.76 20.60
CA LYS A 671 0.80 14.70 21.43
C LYS A 671 0.45 14.57 22.91
N ASP A 672 0.89 13.48 23.53
CA ASP A 672 0.69 13.24 24.97
C ASP A 672 -0.79 13.28 25.37
N VAL A 673 -1.60 12.52 24.63
CA VAL A 673 -3.06 12.57 24.74
C VAL A 673 -3.55 11.80 25.94
N THR A 674 -4.39 12.45 26.76
CA THR A 674 -5.14 11.81 27.85
C THR A 674 -6.63 11.93 27.55
N VAL A 675 -7.35 10.77 27.53
CA VAL A 675 -8.80 10.73 27.29
C VAL A 675 -9.49 9.75 28.23
N ASN A 676 -10.78 10.04 28.53
CA ASN A 676 -11.63 9.19 29.34
C ASN A 676 -12.78 8.61 28.50
N ILE A 677 -12.85 7.30 28.41
CA ILE A 677 -13.89 6.57 27.69
C ILE A 677 -14.89 6.01 28.70
N PRO A 678 -16.13 6.52 28.77
CA PRO A 678 -17.13 6.02 29.68
C PRO A 678 -17.52 4.56 29.33
N VAL A 679 -17.53 3.70 30.36
CA VAL A 679 -17.89 2.27 30.19
C VAL A 679 -19.40 2.09 30.17
N GLY A 680 -19.91 1.25 29.26
CA GLY A 680 -21.32 0.94 29.08
C GLY A 680 -22.07 1.98 28.25
N LEU A 681 -21.35 2.84 27.49
CA LEU A 681 -21.92 3.86 26.65
C LEU A 681 -21.52 3.67 25.18
N PHE A 682 -22.26 4.35 24.30
CA PHE A 682 -21.93 4.49 22.88
C PHE A 682 -21.05 5.75 22.71
N VAL A 683 -19.75 5.52 22.48
CA VAL A 683 -18.72 6.54 22.38
C VAL A 683 -18.28 6.68 20.95
N CYS A 684 -18.30 7.89 20.40
CA CYS A 684 -17.83 8.19 19.06
C CYS A 684 -16.49 8.95 19.13
N VAL A 685 -15.47 8.44 18.43
CA VAL A 685 -14.18 9.13 18.25
C VAL A 685 -14.17 9.73 16.86
N THR A 686 -14.15 11.05 16.78
CA THR A 686 -14.27 11.82 15.54
C THR A 686 -13.11 12.80 15.35
N GLY A 687 -13.14 13.58 14.28
CA GLY A 687 -12.14 14.58 13.93
C GLY A 687 -11.66 14.45 12.49
N VAL A 688 -10.92 15.44 12.00
CA VAL A 688 -10.43 15.48 10.61
C VAL A 688 -9.58 14.28 10.24
N SER A 689 -9.44 14.02 8.93
CA SER A 689 -8.59 12.94 8.43
C SER A 689 -7.14 13.13 8.88
N GLY A 690 -6.48 12.04 9.33
CA GLY A 690 -5.11 12.10 9.86
C GLY A 690 -4.95 12.72 11.25
N SER A 691 -6.02 13.00 12.01
CA SER A 691 -5.94 13.59 13.37
C SER A 691 -5.43 12.63 14.45
N GLY A 692 -5.28 11.31 14.16
CA GLY A 692 -4.76 10.31 15.10
C GLY A 692 -5.81 9.38 15.71
N LYS A 693 -7.05 9.37 15.23
CA LYS A 693 -8.16 8.52 15.71
C LYS A 693 -7.80 7.04 15.79
N SER A 694 -7.36 6.46 14.68
CA SER A 694 -7.00 5.02 14.62
C SER A 694 -5.79 4.70 15.48
N THR A 695 -4.83 5.62 15.62
CA THR A 695 -3.70 5.46 16.55
C THR A 695 -4.14 5.41 18.01
N LEU A 696 -5.09 6.26 18.40
CA LEU A 696 -5.63 6.27 19.76
C LEU A 696 -6.45 5.01 20.04
N VAL A 697 -7.36 4.65 19.12
CA VAL A 697 -8.34 3.57 19.36
C VAL A 697 -7.75 2.20 19.02
N ASN A 698 -7.16 2.01 17.83
CA ASN A 698 -6.67 0.71 17.38
C ASN A 698 -5.27 0.42 17.94
N ASP A 699 -4.30 1.33 17.71
CA ASP A 699 -2.91 1.06 18.07
C ASP A 699 -2.67 1.16 19.58
N THR A 700 -3.35 2.06 20.28
CA THR A 700 -3.17 2.26 21.74
C THR A 700 -4.18 1.44 22.54
N LEU A 701 -5.49 1.75 22.44
CA LEU A 701 -6.51 1.13 23.29
C LEU A 701 -6.67 -0.37 23.00
N TYR A 702 -7.00 -0.71 21.73
CA TYR A 702 -7.27 -2.11 21.36
C TYR A 702 -6.08 -3.02 21.64
N ASN A 703 -4.89 -2.63 21.19
CA ASN A 703 -3.69 -3.46 21.35
C ASN A 703 -3.34 -3.67 22.85
N THR A 704 -3.53 -2.64 23.69
CA THR A 704 -3.31 -2.77 25.15
C THR A 704 -4.31 -3.73 25.76
N VAL A 705 -5.61 -3.55 25.48
CA VAL A 705 -6.67 -4.42 26.01
C VAL A 705 -6.50 -5.86 25.52
N ALA A 706 -6.22 -6.06 24.26
CA ALA A 706 -5.99 -7.39 23.67
C ALA A 706 -4.74 -8.08 24.24
N ARG A 707 -3.69 -7.32 24.52
CA ARG A 707 -2.49 -7.84 25.20
C ARG A 707 -2.78 -8.29 26.62
N GLN A 708 -3.55 -7.51 27.36
CA GLN A 708 -3.90 -7.84 28.75
C GLN A 708 -4.88 -9.02 28.84
N LEU A 709 -5.93 -9.05 28.00
CA LEU A 709 -6.97 -10.10 28.06
C LEU A 709 -6.56 -11.40 27.40
N TYR A 710 -5.81 -11.34 26.28
CA TYR A 710 -5.55 -12.49 25.43
C TYR A 710 -4.07 -12.81 25.25
N GLY A 711 -3.14 -12.04 25.86
CA GLY A 711 -1.72 -12.21 25.65
C GLY A 711 -1.30 -11.94 24.19
N SER A 712 -1.95 -10.97 23.52
CA SER A 712 -1.60 -10.61 22.13
C SER A 712 -0.13 -10.18 22.03
N SER A 713 0.55 -10.65 21.02
CA SER A 713 1.95 -10.29 20.74
C SER A 713 2.12 -8.91 20.09
N THR A 714 1.03 -8.27 19.68
CA THR A 714 1.06 -6.93 19.08
C THR A 714 1.42 -5.90 20.16
N GLU A 715 2.49 -5.14 19.92
CA GLU A 715 2.87 -4.07 20.83
C GLU A 715 1.91 -2.89 20.69
N PRO A 716 1.35 -2.35 21.77
CA PRO A 716 0.57 -1.13 21.75
C PRO A 716 1.46 0.08 21.43
N ALA A 717 0.85 1.11 20.85
CA ALA A 717 1.52 2.38 20.63
C ALA A 717 2.00 2.99 21.97
N PRO A 718 3.06 3.81 21.97
CA PRO A 718 3.63 4.39 23.17
C PRO A 718 2.58 5.20 23.97
N HIS A 719 2.40 4.85 25.25
CA HIS A 719 1.52 5.52 26.20
C HIS A 719 2.03 5.28 27.63
N GLU A 720 1.57 6.06 28.60
CA GLU A 720 2.00 5.90 30.01
C GLU A 720 1.23 4.78 30.69
N SER A 721 -0.10 4.82 30.66
CA SER A 721 -0.94 3.79 31.26
C SER A 721 -2.37 3.81 30.73
N ILE A 722 -3.09 2.70 30.90
CA ILE A 722 -4.55 2.64 30.74
C ILE A 722 -5.16 2.08 32.02
N ALA A 723 -6.01 2.87 32.69
CA ALA A 723 -6.73 2.47 33.90
C ALA A 723 -8.15 2.01 33.55
N GLY A 724 -8.77 1.21 34.44
CA GLY A 724 -10.14 0.75 34.28
C GLY A 724 -10.30 -0.53 33.47
N LEU A 725 -9.22 -1.21 33.10
CA LEU A 725 -9.23 -2.42 32.25
C LEU A 725 -9.95 -3.61 32.93
N GLU A 726 -10.04 -3.62 34.25
CA GLU A 726 -10.80 -4.59 35.05
C GLU A 726 -12.33 -4.53 34.84
N LEU A 727 -12.82 -3.45 34.26
CA LEU A 727 -14.23 -3.28 33.89
C LEU A 727 -14.64 -4.06 32.65
N ILE A 728 -13.67 -4.49 31.87
CA ILE A 728 -13.83 -5.18 30.57
C ILE A 728 -13.35 -6.63 30.69
N ASP A 729 -14.13 -7.57 30.17
CA ASP A 729 -13.80 -8.99 30.14
C ASP A 729 -13.52 -9.52 28.74
N LYS A 730 -13.93 -8.78 27.71
CA LYS A 730 -13.77 -9.13 26.31
C LYS A 730 -13.59 -7.88 25.45
N VAL A 731 -12.71 -7.94 24.46
CA VAL A 731 -12.61 -6.92 23.42
C VAL A 731 -12.87 -7.53 22.06
N VAL A 732 -13.61 -6.82 21.22
CA VAL A 732 -13.95 -7.18 19.85
C VAL A 732 -13.59 -6.01 18.95
N ASN A 733 -12.66 -6.23 18.01
CA ASN A 733 -12.34 -5.27 16.98
C ASN A 733 -13.01 -5.66 15.66
N VAL A 734 -13.80 -4.76 15.11
CA VAL A 734 -14.54 -4.93 13.85
C VAL A 734 -14.00 -3.93 12.85
N ASP A 735 -12.99 -4.35 12.09
CA ASP A 735 -12.34 -3.57 11.04
C ASP A 735 -12.87 -3.94 9.65
N GLN A 736 -12.48 -3.16 8.64
CA GLN A 736 -12.87 -3.36 7.23
C GLN A 736 -12.06 -4.47 6.51
N SER A 737 -11.16 -5.18 7.20
CA SER A 737 -10.37 -6.24 6.59
C SER A 737 -11.26 -7.39 6.09
N PRO A 738 -10.90 -8.06 4.98
CA PRO A 738 -11.68 -9.18 4.46
C PRO A 738 -11.85 -10.30 5.49
N ILE A 739 -12.98 -10.99 5.48
CA ILE A 739 -13.26 -12.17 6.34
C ILE A 739 -12.41 -13.40 5.97
N GLY A 740 -11.61 -13.31 4.93
CA GLY A 740 -10.65 -14.31 4.50
C GLY A 740 -9.96 -13.91 3.20
N ARG A 741 -8.81 -14.53 2.94
CA ARG A 741 -7.95 -14.20 1.78
C ARG A 741 -8.08 -15.18 0.61
N THR A 742 -8.94 -16.18 0.74
CA THR A 742 -9.11 -17.23 -0.28
C THR A 742 -10.57 -17.33 -0.72
N PRO A 743 -10.86 -17.81 -1.94
CA PRO A 743 -12.22 -18.05 -2.41
C PRO A 743 -13.04 -19.03 -1.56
N ARG A 744 -12.39 -19.82 -0.70
CA ARG A 744 -13.05 -20.77 0.23
C ARG A 744 -13.69 -20.08 1.44
N SER A 745 -13.19 -18.91 1.81
CA SER A 745 -13.78 -18.12 2.88
C SER A 745 -15.08 -17.51 2.37
N ASN A 746 -16.16 -17.66 3.13
CA ASN A 746 -17.47 -17.12 2.80
C ASN A 746 -18.28 -16.82 4.08
N PRO A 747 -19.41 -16.11 4.01
CA PRO A 747 -20.25 -15.79 5.16
C PRO A 747 -20.65 -17.01 5.98
N ALA A 748 -21.02 -18.12 5.33
CA ALA A 748 -21.44 -19.34 6.04
C ALA A 748 -20.32 -19.98 6.86
N THR A 749 -19.08 -20.00 6.33
CA THR A 749 -17.91 -20.53 7.05
C THR A 749 -17.49 -19.61 8.19
N TYR A 750 -17.46 -18.30 7.94
CA TYR A 750 -17.01 -17.33 8.91
C TYR A 750 -17.94 -17.22 10.12
N THR A 751 -19.26 -17.19 9.90
CA THR A 751 -20.27 -17.13 10.98
C THR A 751 -20.52 -18.48 11.66
N GLY A 752 -19.87 -19.53 11.16
CA GLY A 752 -20.06 -20.90 11.66
C GLY A 752 -21.45 -21.48 11.36
N LEU A 753 -22.14 -20.97 10.33
CA LEU A 753 -23.38 -21.57 9.81
C LEU A 753 -23.12 -22.87 9.06
N PHE A 754 -21.95 -22.98 8.44
CA PHE A 754 -21.64 -24.11 7.56
C PHE A 754 -21.52 -25.43 8.28
N THR A 755 -21.07 -25.46 9.55
CA THR A 755 -20.98 -26.70 10.33
C THR A 755 -22.33 -27.35 10.56
N PRO A 756 -23.35 -26.68 11.16
CA PRO A 756 -24.68 -27.29 11.31
C PRO A 756 -25.38 -27.60 9.96
N ILE A 757 -25.09 -26.85 8.89
CA ILE A 757 -25.59 -27.20 7.54
C ILE A 757 -25.02 -28.55 7.11
N ARG A 758 -23.72 -28.79 7.22
CA ARG A 758 -23.09 -30.07 6.88
C ARG A 758 -23.63 -31.23 7.73
N ASP A 759 -23.88 -31.00 9.01
CA ASP A 759 -24.44 -31.99 9.91
C ASP A 759 -25.88 -32.39 9.48
N LEU A 760 -26.68 -31.41 9.02
CA LEU A 760 -27.99 -31.67 8.47
C LEU A 760 -27.90 -32.54 7.20
N PHE A 761 -27.04 -32.23 6.26
CA PHE A 761 -26.85 -33.04 5.06
C PHE A 761 -26.32 -34.43 5.35
N ALA A 762 -25.42 -34.60 6.29
CA ALA A 762 -24.96 -35.93 6.78
C ALA A 762 -26.11 -36.72 7.45
N GLY A 763 -27.08 -36.03 8.02
CA GLY A 763 -28.29 -36.63 8.65
C GLY A 763 -29.37 -37.13 7.69
N VAL A 764 -29.31 -36.73 6.40
CA VAL A 764 -30.32 -37.16 5.39
C VAL A 764 -30.21 -38.67 5.15
N PRO A 765 -31.35 -39.39 4.95
CA PRO A 765 -31.36 -40.84 4.70
C PRO A 765 -30.41 -41.29 3.59
N ALA A 766 -30.42 -40.61 2.44
CA ALA A 766 -29.57 -40.92 1.30
C ALA A 766 -28.07 -40.78 1.62
N ALA A 767 -27.68 -39.81 2.48
CA ALA A 767 -26.29 -39.65 2.93
C ALA A 767 -25.89 -40.79 3.89
N ARG A 768 -26.76 -41.17 4.81
CA ARG A 768 -26.53 -42.29 5.76
C ARG A 768 -26.39 -43.64 5.05
N GLU A 769 -27.24 -43.93 4.06
CA GLU A 769 -27.18 -45.10 3.23
C GLU A 769 -25.83 -45.22 2.50
N ARG A 770 -25.30 -44.12 2.05
CA ARG A 770 -23.99 -44.04 1.36
C ARG A 770 -22.79 -43.94 2.32
N GLY A 771 -23.03 -43.88 3.64
CA GLY A 771 -21.97 -43.71 4.63
C GLY A 771 -21.32 -42.31 4.59
N TYR A 772 -22.01 -41.27 4.14
CA TYR A 772 -21.49 -39.94 4.01
C TYR A 772 -21.59 -39.17 5.33
N GLY A 773 -20.46 -38.91 5.98
CA GLY A 773 -20.39 -38.05 7.17
C GLY A 773 -20.26 -36.58 6.81
N ALA A 774 -20.29 -35.68 7.81
CA ALA A 774 -20.20 -34.23 7.63
C ALA A 774 -18.94 -33.76 6.87
N GLY A 775 -17.85 -34.54 6.91
CA GLY A 775 -16.64 -34.29 6.13
C GLY A 775 -16.84 -34.34 4.62
N ARG A 776 -17.77 -35.17 4.14
CA ARG A 776 -18.13 -35.29 2.71
C ARG A 776 -18.67 -33.98 2.14
N PHE A 777 -19.41 -33.24 2.96
CA PHE A 777 -20.01 -31.95 2.62
C PHE A 777 -19.10 -30.75 2.89
N SER A 778 -17.80 -30.98 3.11
CA SER A 778 -16.82 -29.92 3.27
C SER A 778 -16.00 -29.75 1.99
N PHE A 779 -16.02 -28.56 1.41
CA PHE A 779 -15.15 -28.23 0.27
C PHE A 779 -13.67 -28.07 0.66
N ASN A 780 -13.33 -28.07 1.96
CA ASN A 780 -11.94 -28.03 2.45
C ASN A 780 -11.29 -29.41 2.59
N VAL A 781 -12.09 -30.49 2.60
CA VAL A 781 -11.62 -31.86 2.87
C VAL A 781 -11.78 -32.71 1.60
N LYS A 782 -10.79 -33.57 1.34
CA LYS A 782 -10.84 -34.53 0.24
C LYS A 782 -12.02 -35.49 0.39
N GLY A 783 -12.56 -35.93 -0.74
CA GLY A 783 -13.62 -36.97 -0.81
C GLY A 783 -14.95 -36.45 -1.33
N GLY A 784 -15.42 -35.25 -0.96
CA GLY A 784 -16.65 -34.68 -1.47
C GLY A 784 -16.49 -33.46 -2.34
N ARG A 785 -15.33 -32.81 -2.30
CA ARG A 785 -15.03 -31.62 -3.10
C ARG A 785 -14.62 -31.97 -4.54
N CYS A 786 -14.74 -31.01 -5.42
CA CYS A 786 -14.11 -31.07 -6.74
C CYS A 786 -12.59 -31.06 -6.58
N GLU A 787 -11.89 -32.06 -7.08
CA GLU A 787 -10.43 -32.14 -6.93
C GLU A 787 -9.69 -31.27 -7.97
N ALA A 788 -10.33 -30.88 -9.10
CA ALA A 788 -9.73 -30.01 -10.09
C ALA A 788 -9.48 -28.59 -9.51
N CYS A 789 -10.48 -27.98 -8.87
CA CYS A 789 -10.33 -26.71 -8.18
C CYS A 789 -10.08 -26.86 -6.67
N GLN A 790 -9.94 -28.06 -6.17
CA GLN A 790 -9.74 -28.39 -4.76
C GLN A 790 -10.79 -27.78 -3.81
N GLY A 791 -12.01 -27.54 -4.32
CA GLY A 791 -13.13 -26.96 -3.59
C GLY A 791 -13.21 -25.44 -3.62
N ASP A 792 -12.36 -24.75 -4.38
CA ASP A 792 -12.41 -23.30 -4.55
C ASP A 792 -13.61 -22.88 -5.43
N GLY A 793 -14.06 -23.75 -6.34
CA GLY A 793 -15.07 -23.42 -7.37
C GLY A 793 -14.48 -22.63 -8.53
N MET A 794 -13.32 -22.04 -8.35
CA MET A 794 -12.59 -21.21 -9.31
C MET A 794 -11.18 -21.70 -9.48
N LEU A 795 -10.55 -21.44 -10.60
CA LEU A 795 -9.14 -21.64 -10.87
C LEU A 795 -8.45 -20.28 -10.86
N LYS A 796 -7.36 -20.19 -10.10
CA LYS A 796 -6.51 -19.01 -10.07
C LYS A 796 -5.55 -19.06 -11.25
N VAL A 797 -5.58 -18.05 -12.10
CA VAL A 797 -4.61 -17.83 -13.18
C VAL A 797 -3.64 -16.74 -12.73
N GLU A 798 -2.40 -17.12 -12.44
CA GLU A 798 -1.36 -16.18 -12.02
C GLU A 798 -0.84 -15.38 -13.22
N MET A 799 -0.98 -14.07 -13.14
CA MET A 799 -0.55 -13.12 -14.15
C MET A 799 0.64 -12.34 -13.62
N HIS A 800 1.87 -12.74 -13.96
CA HIS A 800 3.13 -12.23 -13.39
C HIS A 800 3.28 -10.70 -13.29
N PHE A 801 2.61 -9.93 -14.16
CA PHE A 801 2.68 -8.46 -14.18
C PHE A 801 1.31 -7.78 -13.98
N LEU A 802 0.24 -8.55 -13.87
CA LEU A 802 -1.15 -8.10 -13.69
C LEU A 802 -1.75 -8.76 -12.45
N PRO A 803 -2.86 -8.24 -11.90
CA PRO A 803 -3.59 -8.93 -10.84
C PRO A 803 -4.01 -10.34 -11.27
N ASP A 804 -3.97 -11.28 -10.33
CA ASP A 804 -4.41 -12.65 -10.57
C ASP A 804 -5.90 -12.71 -10.96
N ILE A 805 -6.23 -13.57 -11.93
CA ILE A 805 -7.60 -13.76 -12.39
C ILE A 805 -8.15 -15.04 -11.80
N TYR A 806 -9.42 -15.01 -11.42
CA TYR A 806 -10.16 -16.18 -10.97
C TYR A 806 -11.24 -16.53 -12.01
N VAL A 807 -11.12 -17.72 -12.65
CA VAL A 807 -12.09 -18.21 -13.61
C VAL A 807 -12.88 -19.40 -13.04
N PRO A 808 -14.18 -19.56 -13.34
CA PRO A 808 -14.93 -20.72 -12.90
C PRO A 808 -14.24 -22.03 -13.30
N CYS A 809 -14.29 -23.04 -12.44
CA CYS A 809 -13.68 -24.34 -12.72
C CYS A 809 -14.46 -25.09 -13.80
N ASP A 810 -13.83 -25.51 -14.88
CA ASP A 810 -14.44 -26.22 -16.02
C ASP A 810 -15.06 -27.58 -15.65
N VAL A 811 -14.65 -28.17 -14.51
CA VAL A 811 -15.12 -29.49 -14.07
C VAL A 811 -16.39 -29.39 -13.22
N CYS A 812 -16.43 -28.44 -12.28
CA CYS A 812 -17.57 -28.32 -11.37
C CYS A 812 -18.42 -27.06 -11.67
N HIS A 813 -18.04 -26.24 -12.64
CA HIS A 813 -18.76 -25.03 -13.05
C HIS A 813 -19.14 -24.12 -11.86
N GLY A 814 -18.21 -23.96 -10.92
CA GLY A 814 -18.42 -23.16 -9.70
C GLY A 814 -19.02 -23.93 -8.52
N ALA A 815 -19.56 -25.13 -8.71
CA ALA A 815 -20.29 -25.86 -7.66
C ALA A 815 -19.45 -26.36 -6.49
N ARG A 816 -18.11 -26.31 -6.55
CA ARG A 816 -17.15 -26.68 -5.49
C ARG A 816 -17.08 -28.17 -5.13
N TYR A 817 -18.11 -28.97 -5.44
CA TYR A 817 -18.27 -30.37 -5.08
C TYR A 817 -18.22 -31.30 -6.29
N ASN A 818 -17.98 -32.58 -6.02
CA ASN A 818 -18.15 -33.61 -7.03
C ASN A 818 -19.63 -34.00 -7.19
N ARG A 819 -19.93 -34.68 -8.29
CA ARG A 819 -21.30 -35.03 -8.68
C ARG A 819 -22.02 -35.86 -7.61
N GLU A 820 -21.36 -36.85 -7.02
CA GLU A 820 -21.97 -37.77 -6.05
C GLU A 820 -22.35 -37.04 -4.75
N THR A 821 -21.67 -35.98 -4.37
CA THR A 821 -22.02 -35.14 -3.22
C THR A 821 -23.21 -34.27 -3.52
N LEU A 822 -23.32 -33.75 -4.76
CA LEU A 822 -24.45 -32.94 -5.22
C LEU A 822 -25.77 -33.71 -5.39
N GLU A 823 -25.75 -35.05 -5.49
CA GLU A 823 -26.92 -35.89 -5.50
C GLU A 823 -27.65 -35.97 -4.16
N ILE A 824 -27.03 -35.51 -3.07
CA ILE A 824 -27.65 -35.49 -1.74
C ILE A 824 -28.40 -34.18 -1.57
N GLU A 825 -29.69 -34.28 -1.32
CA GLU A 825 -30.58 -33.15 -1.15
C GLU A 825 -31.22 -33.11 0.24
N TYR A 826 -31.37 -31.91 0.76
CA TYR A 826 -32.18 -31.59 1.93
C TYR A 826 -33.31 -30.64 1.52
N LYS A 827 -34.55 -31.06 1.73
CA LYS A 827 -35.77 -30.35 1.25
C LYS A 827 -35.71 -29.98 -0.25
N GLY A 828 -35.21 -30.90 -1.10
CA GLY A 828 -35.13 -30.70 -2.54
C GLY A 828 -34.02 -29.75 -3.02
N ARG A 829 -33.02 -29.46 -2.16
CA ARG A 829 -31.86 -28.62 -2.50
C ARG A 829 -30.58 -29.31 -2.11
N ASN A 830 -29.58 -29.33 -3.00
CA ASN A 830 -28.24 -29.83 -2.71
C ASN A 830 -27.40 -28.77 -1.97
N ILE A 831 -26.22 -29.16 -1.49
CA ILE A 831 -25.40 -28.28 -0.66
C ILE A 831 -24.84 -27.04 -1.42
N HIS A 832 -24.63 -27.15 -2.72
CA HIS A 832 -24.22 -26.00 -3.56
C HIS A 832 -25.38 -25.01 -3.67
N GLU A 833 -26.58 -25.46 -4.00
CA GLU A 833 -27.79 -24.61 -4.08
C GLU A 833 -28.09 -23.92 -2.76
N VAL A 834 -27.82 -24.57 -1.63
CA VAL A 834 -27.91 -23.93 -0.30
C VAL A 834 -26.86 -22.83 -0.11
N LEU A 835 -25.65 -23.03 -0.62
CA LEU A 835 -24.62 -21.97 -0.56
C LEU A 835 -24.94 -20.77 -1.46
N GLU A 836 -25.66 -20.99 -2.56
CA GLU A 836 -26.12 -19.94 -3.47
C GLU A 836 -27.39 -19.19 -2.97
N MET A 837 -28.05 -19.71 -1.93
CA MET A 837 -29.16 -18.99 -1.31
C MET A 837 -28.71 -17.68 -0.71
N THR A 838 -29.51 -16.64 -0.86
CA THR A 838 -29.36 -15.41 -0.08
C THR A 838 -29.61 -15.67 1.41
N VAL A 839 -29.12 -14.83 2.30
CA VAL A 839 -29.42 -14.94 3.74
C VAL A 839 -30.91 -14.90 4.01
N GLU A 840 -31.67 -14.09 3.26
CA GLU A 840 -33.15 -14.02 3.35
C GLU A 840 -33.81 -15.35 2.99
N GLN A 841 -33.50 -15.93 1.81
CA GLN A 841 -33.97 -17.22 1.38
C GLN A 841 -33.56 -18.35 2.35
N ALA A 842 -32.31 -18.32 2.83
CA ALA A 842 -31.83 -19.29 3.78
C ALA A 842 -32.56 -19.21 5.14
N THR A 843 -32.95 -18.01 5.57
CA THR A 843 -33.72 -17.82 6.82
C THR A 843 -35.08 -18.48 6.74
N GLU A 844 -35.78 -18.35 5.61
CA GLU A 844 -37.06 -19.04 5.37
C GLU A 844 -36.84 -20.55 5.29
N PHE A 845 -35.86 -20.99 4.50
CA PHE A 845 -35.56 -22.41 4.28
C PHE A 845 -35.21 -23.17 5.56
N PHE A 846 -34.38 -22.54 6.44
CA PHE A 846 -33.95 -23.12 7.71
C PHE A 846 -34.79 -22.68 8.92
N SER A 847 -35.97 -22.10 8.75
CA SER A 847 -36.81 -21.60 9.85
C SER A 847 -37.11 -22.63 10.93
N ALA A 848 -37.22 -23.92 10.55
CA ALA A 848 -37.44 -25.04 11.46
C ALA A 848 -36.16 -25.50 12.21
N VAL A 849 -35.00 -24.92 11.96
CA VAL A 849 -33.73 -25.30 12.58
C VAL A 849 -33.23 -24.18 13.48
N PRO A 850 -33.51 -24.17 14.78
CA PRO A 850 -33.29 -23.00 15.67
C PRO A 850 -31.88 -22.48 15.71
N VAL A 851 -30.87 -23.34 15.58
CA VAL A 851 -29.44 -22.95 15.59
C VAL A 851 -29.09 -22.14 14.34
N LEU A 852 -29.62 -22.54 13.17
CA LEU A 852 -29.43 -21.84 11.91
C LEU A 852 -30.25 -20.57 11.86
N ALA A 853 -31.55 -20.64 12.19
CA ALA A 853 -32.49 -19.51 12.18
C ALA A 853 -31.93 -18.33 13.01
N ARG A 854 -31.43 -18.58 14.23
CA ARG A 854 -30.87 -17.54 15.09
C ARG A 854 -29.66 -16.86 14.47
N LYS A 855 -28.74 -17.60 13.87
CA LYS A 855 -27.52 -17.03 13.23
C LYS A 855 -27.85 -16.29 11.95
N LEU A 856 -28.81 -16.79 11.17
CA LEU A 856 -29.28 -16.10 9.97
C LEU A 856 -29.99 -14.79 10.33
N GLN A 857 -30.77 -14.79 11.41
CA GLN A 857 -31.40 -13.58 11.91
C GLN A 857 -30.40 -12.48 12.26
N THR A 858 -29.23 -12.82 12.85
CA THR A 858 -28.19 -11.81 13.11
C THR A 858 -27.59 -11.20 11.85
N LEU A 859 -27.53 -11.94 10.74
CA LEU A 859 -27.14 -11.41 9.44
C LEU A 859 -28.20 -10.50 8.84
N LEU A 860 -29.49 -10.83 9.01
CA LEU A 860 -30.60 -9.96 8.61
C LEU A 860 -30.60 -8.66 9.43
N ASP A 861 -30.41 -8.77 10.74
CA ASP A 861 -30.41 -7.61 11.66
C ASP A 861 -29.36 -6.55 11.28
N VAL A 862 -28.23 -6.96 10.69
CA VAL A 862 -27.19 -6.04 10.18
C VAL A 862 -27.38 -5.65 8.71
N GLY A 863 -28.54 -5.96 8.10
CA GLY A 863 -28.85 -5.55 6.72
C GLY A 863 -28.15 -6.36 5.62
N LEU A 864 -27.76 -7.63 5.88
CA LEU A 864 -27.08 -8.50 4.92
C LEU A 864 -28.01 -9.57 4.33
N GLY A 865 -29.30 -9.29 4.19
CA GLY A 865 -30.28 -10.23 3.62
C GLY A 865 -29.98 -10.67 2.19
N TYR A 866 -29.36 -9.80 1.42
CA TYR A 866 -29.11 -9.97 -0.01
C TYR A 866 -27.85 -10.76 -0.39
N ILE A 867 -26.86 -10.91 0.52
CA ILE A 867 -25.64 -11.67 0.21
C ILE A 867 -25.93 -13.15 0.19
N THR A 868 -25.20 -13.94 -0.63
CA THR A 868 -25.34 -15.39 -0.62
C THR A 868 -24.46 -16.03 0.46
N LEU A 869 -24.89 -17.17 1.03
CA LEU A 869 -24.17 -17.87 2.07
C LEU A 869 -22.77 -18.29 1.64
N GLY A 870 -22.61 -18.67 0.37
CA GLY A 870 -21.37 -19.13 -0.25
C GLY A 870 -20.58 -18.04 -0.96
N GLN A 871 -20.98 -16.79 -0.91
CA GLN A 871 -20.29 -15.67 -1.55
C GLN A 871 -18.83 -15.60 -1.10
N SER A 872 -17.93 -15.53 -2.06
CA SER A 872 -16.49 -15.50 -1.75
C SER A 872 -16.11 -14.25 -0.95
N ALA A 873 -15.27 -14.42 0.07
CA ALA A 873 -14.79 -13.31 0.88
C ALA A 873 -14.07 -12.19 0.08
N ILE A 874 -13.47 -12.55 -1.05
CA ILE A 874 -12.77 -11.61 -1.94
C ILE A 874 -13.70 -10.73 -2.78
N THR A 875 -15.00 -11.09 -2.86
CA THR A 875 -16.02 -10.33 -3.60
C THR A 875 -16.87 -9.45 -2.69
N LEU A 876 -16.72 -9.59 -1.36
CA LEU A 876 -17.41 -8.73 -0.41
C LEU A 876 -16.75 -7.35 -0.35
N SER A 877 -17.57 -6.30 -0.27
CA SER A 877 -17.10 -4.96 0.07
C SER A 877 -16.56 -4.91 1.50
N GLY A 878 -15.75 -3.88 1.83
CA GLY A 878 -15.24 -3.68 3.18
C GLY A 878 -16.34 -3.58 4.23
N GLY A 879 -17.41 -2.83 3.94
CA GLY A 879 -18.58 -2.69 4.82
C GLY A 879 -19.38 -4.00 4.98
N GLU A 880 -19.54 -4.81 3.92
CA GLU A 880 -20.17 -6.12 4.02
C GLU A 880 -19.36 -7.07 4.89
N ALA A 881 -18.03 -7.13 4.69
CA ALA A 881 -17.13 -7.95 5.51
C ALA A 881 -17.20 -7.55 6.99
N GLN A 882 -17.23 -6.27 7.29
CA GLN A 882 -17.37 -5.73 8.64
C GLN A 882 -18.70 -6.13 9.28
N ARG A 883 -19.81 -6.00 8.55
CA ARG A 883 -21.13 -6.42 9.04
C ARG A 883 -21.23 -7.94 9.25
N VAL A 884 -20.58 -8.77 8.43
CA VAL A 884 -20.47 -10.23 8.67
C VAL A 884 -19.72 -10.52 9.98
N LYS A 885 -18.64 -9.79 10.27
CA LYS A 885 -17.90 -9.90 11.53
C LYS A 885 -18.79 -9.52 12.72
N LEU A 886 -19.51 -8.41 12.61
CA LEU A 886 -20.44 -7.96 13.63
C LEU A 886 -21.56 -9.00 13.87
N ALA A 887 -22.16 -9.56 12.81
CA ALA A 887 -23.17 -10.60 12.93
C ALA A 887 -22.68 -11.85 13.65
N LEU A 888 -21.42 -12.26 13.41
CA LEU A 888 -20.81 -13.36 14.17
C LEU A 888 -20.74 -13.05 15.67
N GLU A 889 -20.32 -11.85 16.04
CA GLU A 889 -20.20 -11.47 17.46
C GLU A 889 -21.59 -11.37 18.14
N LEU A 890 -22.58 -10.84 17.42
CA LEU A 890 -23.99 -10.80 17.88
C LEU A 890 -24.58 -12.20 18.10
N SER A 891 -24.12 -13.20 17.35
CA SER A 891 -24.57 -14.59 17.49
C SER A 891 -24.02 -15.28 18.76
N LYS A 892 -22.98 -14.72 19.39
CA LYS A 892 -22.37 -15.25 20.61
C LYS A 892 -23.13 -14.77 21.86
N ARG A 893 -22.89 -15.47 22.97
CA ARG A 893 -23.44 -15.06 24.28
C ARG A 893 -22.76 -13.77 24.74
N ASP A 894 -23.58 -12.80 25.09
CA ASP A 894 -23.14 -11.51 25.60
C ASP A 894 -22.88 -11.57 27.13
N THR A 895 -21.85 -10.84 27.58
CA THR A 895 -21.48 -10.74 29.01
C THR A 895 -21.91 -9.42 29.61
N GLY A 896 -22.27 -8.41 28.81
CA GLY A 896 -22.58 -7.05 29.25
C GLY A 896 -21.34 -6.25 29.70
N ARG A 897 -20.13 -6.76 29.47
CA ARG A 897 -18.85 -6.13 29.78
C ARG A 897 -17.85 -6.17 28.59
N THR A 898 -18.37 -6.35 27.41
CA THR A 898 -17.57 -6.38 26.20
C THR A 898 -17.28 -4.97 25.70
N LEU A 899 -16.02 -4.73 25.32
CA LEU A 899 -15.61 -3.54 24.56
C LEU A 899 -15.65 -3.85 23.07
N TYR A 900 -16.59 -3.23 22.35
CA TYR A 900 -16.64 -3.26 20.90
C TYR A 900 -15.93 -2.05 20.35
N ILE A 901 -14.99 -2.27 19.44
CA ILE A 901 -14.29 -1.23 18.69
C ILE A 901 -14.67 -1.40 17.23
N LEU A 902 -15.23 -0.36 16.61
CA LEU A 902 -15.62 -0.35 15.21
C LEU A 902 -14.93 0.81 14.50
N ASP A 903 -14.34 0.52 13.34
CA ASP A 903 -13.65 1.52 12.52
C ASP A 903 -14.50 1.82 11.29
N GLU A 904 -15.07 3.03 11.24
CA GLU A 904 -15.94 3.55 10.18
C GLU A 904 -17.03 2.53 9.73
N PRO A 905 -17.89 2.06 10.64
CA PRO A 905 -18.84 0.99 10.31
C PRO A 905 -19.96 1.39 9.35
N THR A 906 -20.15 2.68 9.06
CA THR A 906 -21.15 3.17 8.10
C THR A 906 -20.59 3.38 6.69
N THR A 907 -19.34 3.01 6.47
CA THR A 907 -18.70 3.07 5.16
C THR A 907 -19.53 2.32 4.11
N GLY A 908 -19.87 2.98 3.01
CA GLY A 908 -20.64 2.41 1.89
C GLY A 908 -22.10 2.06 2.23
N LEU A 909 -22.65 2.62 3.30
CA LEU A 909 -24.03 2.40 3.70
C LEU A 909 -24.94 3.56 3.27
N HIS A 910 -26.07 3.19 2.71
CA HIS A 910 -27.19 4.11 2.54
C HIS A 910 -27.78 4.54 3.90
N PHE A 911 -28.40 5.69 4.01
CA PHE A 911 -29.03 6.21 5.23
C PHE A 911 -29.90 5.17 5.96
N HIS A 912 -30.69 4.40 5.22
CA HIS A 912 -31.54 3.34 5.77
C HIS A 912 -30.73 2.21 6.39
N ASP A 913 -29.64 1.79 5.74
CA ASP A 913 -28.78 0.72 6.26
C ASP A 913 -28.03 1.20 7.51
N THR A 914 -27.66 2.49 7.55
CA THR A 914 -27.08 3.16 8.72
C THR A 914 -28.03 3.15 9.91
N ASP A 915 -29.34 3.45 9.69
CA ASP A 915 -30.38 3.37 10.74
C ASP A 915 -30.51 1.94 11.33
N LEU A 916 -30.50 0.93 10.44
CA LEU A 916 -30.53 -0.48 10.89
C LEU A 916 -29.31 -0.83 11.75
N LEU A 917 -28.12 -0.44 11.31
CA LEU A 917 -26.88 -0.68 12.05
C LEU A 917 -26.90 0.02 13.42
N LEU A 918 -27.32 1.27 13.47
CA LEU A 918 -27.42 2.04 14.72
C LEU A 918 -28.35 1.38 15.74
N ARG A 919 -29.51 0.85 15.31
CA ARG A 919 -30.41 0.09 16.19
C ARG A 919 -29.72 -1.13 16.80
N VAL A 920 -28.88 -1.81 16.04
CA VAL A 920 -28.11 -2.95 16.53
C VAL A 920 -27.06 -2.49 17.56
N LEU A 921 -26.31 -1.43 17.28
CA LEU A 921 -25.28 -0.90 18.18
C LEU A 921 -25.89 -0.38 19.48
N HIS A 922 -27.01 0.34 19.42
CA HIS A 922 -27.72 0.81 20.62
C HIS A 922 -28.24 -0.36 21.45
N ARG A 923 -28.80 -1.42 20.83
CA ARG A 923 -29.19 -2.64 21.55
C ARG A 923 -28.02 -3.30 22.28
N LEU A 924 -26.82 -3.36 21.66
CA LEU A 924 -25.60 -3.87 22.32
C LEU A 924 -25.21 -3.02 23.53
N ARG A 925 -25.24 -1.68 23.40
CA ARG A 925 -25.00 -0.74 24.49
C ARG A 925 -25.98 -0.97 25.64
N ASP A 926 -27.28 -1.09 25.33
CA ASP A 926 -28.34 -1.26 26.32
C ASP A 926 -28.19 -2.56 27.12
N HIS A 927 -27.48 -3.55 26.60
CA HIS A 927 -27.05 -4.75 27.32
C HIS A 927 -25.85 -4.52 28.25
N GLY A 928 -25.34 -3.29 28.37
CA GLY A 928 -24.24 -2.91 29.27
C GLY A 928 -22.86 -2.90 28.65
N ASN A 929 -22.74 -3.20 27.37
CA ASN A 929 -21.47 -3.20 26.64
C ASN A 929 -20.98 -1.77 26.34
N THR A 930 -19.67 -1.61 26.23
CA THR A 930 -19.04 -0.37 25.78
C THR A 930 -18.79 -0.43 24.28
N ILE A 931 -19.26 0.58 23.57
CA ILE A 931 -19.09 0.65 22.12
C ILE A 931 -18.25 1.89 21.79
N VAL A 932 -17.10 1.70 21.17
CA VAL A 932 -16.23 2.78 20.69
C VAL A 932 -16.22 2.72 19.17
N VAL A 933 -16.67 3.79 18.54
CA VAL A 933 -16.76 3.89 17.08
C VAL A 933 -15.89 5.02 16.59
N ILE A 934 -15.01 4.76 15.63
CA ILE A 934 -14.35 5.82 14.86
C ILE A 934 -15.31 6.17 13.74
N GLU A 935 -15.76 7.44 13.66
CA GLU A 935 -16.75 7.84 12.65
C GLU A 935 -16.64 9.31 12.22
N HIS A 936 -17.12 9.52 10.99
CA HIS A 936 -17.28 10.84 10.37
C HIS A 936 -18.73 11.17 10.02
N ASN A 937 -19.59 10.17 9.98
CA ASN A 937 -21.01 10.32 9.67
C ASN A 937 -21.72 11.07 10.79
N LEU A 938 -22.30 12.23 10.46
CA LEU A 938 -22.98 13.10 11.45
C LEU A 938 -24.21 12.43 12.06
N ASP A 939 -24.91 11.58 11.32
CA ASP A 939 -26.05 10.82 11.82
C ASP A 939 -25.65 9.84 12.92
N VAL A 940 -24.46 9.23 12.83
CA VAL A 940 -23.91 8.39 13.89
C VAL A 940 -23.49 9.23 15.08
N ILE A 941 -22.71 10.30 14.82
CA ILE A 941 -22.15 11.15 15.87
C ILE A 941 -23.26 11.77 16.71
N LYS A 942 -24.35 12.26 16.08
CA LYS A 942 -25.49 12.87 16.80
C LYS A 942 -26.22 11.89 17.71
N THR A 943 -26.13 10.56 17.44
CA THR A 943 -26.78 9.54 18.27
C THR A 943 -25.90 9.01 19.41
N ALA A 944 -24.59 9.38 19.45
CA ALA A 944 -23.66 8.93 20.46
C ALA A 944 -24.00 9.49 21.85
N ASP A 945 -23.69 8.72 22.92
CA ASP A 945 -23.80 9.20 24.31
C ASP A 945 -22.63 10.11 24.68
N TRP A 946 -21.44 9.87 24.09
CA TRP A 946 -20.22 10.61 24.33
C TRP A 946 -19.41 10.72 23.04
N VAL A 947 -18.79 11.86 22.83
CA VAL A 947 -17.94 12.13 21.65
C VAL A 947 -16.56 12.60 22.10
N ILE A 948 -15.53 12.11 21.46
CA ILE A 948 -14.14 12.52 21.61
C ILE A 948 -13.68 13.05 20.26
N ASP A 949 -13.45 14.35 20.15
CA ASP A 949 -13.04 15.01 18.91
C ASP A 949 -11.53 15.27 18.92
N LEU A 950 -10.83 14.70 17.93
CA LEU A 950 -9.38 14.81 17.76
C LEU A 950 -9.04 15.78 16.63
N GLY A 951 -8.04 16.62 16.88
CA GLY A 951 -7.64 17.63 15.90
C GLY A 951 -6.53 18.54 16.40
N PRO A 952 -6.62 19.86 16.08
CA PRO A 952 -7.62 20.50 15.17
C PRO A 952 -7.43 20.13 13.69
N GLU A 953 -6.18 19.77 13.29
CA GLU A 953 -5.81 19.42 11.93
C GLU A 953 -5.32 17.98 11.81
N GLY A 954 -4.95 17.54 10.59
CA GLY A 954 -4.29 16.25 10.35
C GLY A 954 -2.77 16.31 10.55
N GLY A 955 -2.13 15.15 10.64
CA GLY A 955 -0.67 15.00 10.70
C GLY A 955 -0.02 15.71 11.89
N GLY A 956 1.09 16.40 11.63
CA GLY A 956 1.87 17.08 12.68
C GLY A 956 1.15 18.24 13.39
N ALA A 957 0.15 18.84 12.76
CA ALA A 957 -0.67 19.91 13.35
C ALA A 957 -1.83 19.36 14.19
N GLY A 958 -2.15 18.05 14.07
CA GLY A 958 -3.18 17.36 14.83
C GLY A 958 -2.68 16.67 16.10
N GLY A 959 -3.31 15.57 16.44
CA GLY A 959 -2.92 14.66 17.53
C GLY A 959 -3.22 15.18 18.94
N ARG A 960 -4.26 16.02 19.09
CA ARG A 960 -4.74 16.51 20.39
C ARG A 960 -6.24 16.27 20.51
N VAL A 961 -6.74 16.16 21.74
CA VAL A 961 -8.17 16.24 22.00
C VAL A 961 -8.59 17.70 21.92
N VAL A 962 -9.52 17.99 21.04
CA VAL A 962 -10.12 19.33 20.90
C VAL A 962 -11.21 19.52 21.93
N VAL A 963 -12.10 18.53 22.04
CA VAL A 963 -13.20 18.51 23.00
C VAL A 963 -13.64 17.07 23.27
N GLU A 964 -14.08 16.78 24.49
CA GLU A 964 -14.80 15.57 24.86
C GLU A 964 -16.09 15.96 25.61
N GLY A 965 -17.18 15.25 25.30
CA GLY A 965 -18.48 15.56 25.89
C GLY A 965 -19.64 14.92 25.14
N THR A 966 -20.85 15.37 25.43
CA THR A 966 -22.02 15.02 24.63
C THR A 966 -21.93 15.66 23.25
N PRO A 967 -22.66 15.14 22.22
CA PRO A 967 -22.69 15.81 20.89
C PRO A 967 -23.07 17.30 20.98
N GLU A 968 -23.93 17.65 21.92
CA GLU A 968 -24.33 19.05 22.18
C GLU A 968 -23.17 19.90 22.74
N ASP A 969 -22.30 19.31 23.58
CA ASP A 969 -21.11 19.99 24.11
C ASP A 969 -20.08 20.21 22.99
N VAL A 970 -19.86 19.19 22.15
CA VAL A 970 -19.00 19.30 20.97
C VAL A 970 -19.51 20.38 20.00
N ALA A 971 -20.82 20.43 19.75
CA ALA A 971 -21.44 21.45 18.90
C ALA A 971 -21.25 22.89 19.43
N ARG A 972 -21.03 23.09 20.72
CA ARG A 972 -20.73 24.39 21.32
C ARG A 972 -19.26 24.78 21.22
N CYS A 973 -18.36 23.86 20.97
CA CYS A 973 -16.94 24.12 20.88
C CYS A 973 -16.59 24.79 19.54
N ALA A 974 -16.10 26.02 19.58
CA ALA A 974 -15.78 26.80 18.39
C ALA A 974 -14.53 26.27 17.65
N GLU A 975 -13.65 25.56 18.33
CA GLU A 975 -12.41 24.98 17.76
C GLU A 975 -12.65 23.63 17.08
N SER A 976 -13.81 23.01 17.31
CA SER A 976 -14.18 21.72 16.72
C SER A 976 -14.79 21.91 15.33
N HIS A 977 -14.11 21.40 14.33
CA HIS A 977 -14.67 21.33 12.98
C HIS A 977 -15.93 20.44 12.95
N THR A 978 -15.87 19.28 13.59
CA THR A 978 -17.04 18.39 13.74
C THR A 978 -18.20 19.10 14.42
N GLY A 979 -17.92 19.89 15.49
CA GLY A 979 -18.93 20.66 16.21
C GLY A 979 -19.64 21.68 15.34
N GLY A 980 -18.94 22.29 14.39
CA GLY A 980 -19.51 23.20 13.43
C GLY A 980 -20.65 22.57 12.60
N TYR A 981 -20.40 21.36 12.05
CA TYR A 981 -21.38 20.60 11.24
C TYR A 981 -22.48 19.98 12.13
N LEU A 982 -22.17 19.56 13.35
CA LEU A 982 -23.15 19.00 14.27
C LEU A 982 -24.28 19.97 14.63
N LYS A 983 -24.02 21.28 14.63
CA LYS A 983 -25.04 22.30 14.92
C LYS A 983 -26.24 22.20 13.99
N GLU A 984 -26.01 21.83 12.73
CA GLU A 984 -27.06 21.76 11.70
C GLU A 984 -27.95 20.54 11.89
N VAL A 985 -27.39 19.41 12.35
CA VAL A 985 -28.13 18.13 12.48
C VAL A 985 -28.70 17.89 13.87
N LEU A 986 -28.34 18.71 14.87
CA LEU A 986 -28.89 18.69 16.23
C LEU A 986 -30.12 19.59 16.40
N GLN A 987 -30.38 20.47 15.43
CA GLN A 987 -31.59 21.31 15.37
C GLN A 987 -32.77 20.52 14.80
#